data_510c3b9583ca410eed451b9ebd45b77b
#
_entry.id   510c3b9583ca410eed451b9ebd45b77b
#
_cell.length_a   1.000
_cell.length_b   1.000
_cell.length_c   1.000
_cell.angle_alpha   90.00
_cell.angle_beta   90.00
_cell.angle_gamma   90.00
#
_symmetry.space_group_name_H-M   'P 1'
#
loop_
_entity.id
_entity.type
_entity.pdbx_description
1 polymer ?
#
loop_
_entity_poly.entity_id
_entity_poly.type
_entity_poly.pdbx_seq_one_letter_code
_entity_poly.pdbx_strand_id
1 'polypeptide(L)'
;MKDELAKESKKLYESLTYMKGWMVKRSIKNTIENEIRIVSKRHDKKFKNLMEEKMKAEGTRNNPNKTIWNFSSHTLSNEEHETLKFGLKHGLARKPDENDILASAEALWYQIETKGLCKDGAYYQRQAKNYLRAMAFNLINVEEQQMFKDKRKIKIIRDLKEKVVLLGPDKGNGVVLMDIRDYKESMHELFADRTKFRILQDDPTNKRFSTLQDYVRKLRKRGEINEEEYKTMYPKNAKIGRAHGSAKIHKEFERIPPLRPIVDTIGSTHYGVGKFITSLLNPLTVNQYSLRDSFDAAEKIKSIPDNLYDEGYRLVSFDVKSLFTNVPLNKTIKVILDRVYSQKLISTKLKKRTLKKLILDTCSKTAFMFDDTIYEQKDGVSMGASLGPVLANIIMTELELKVVDRLIQNGQIKFYARYVDDTLLLVKPEDVDGILQEFNNFHNNIQFTVDKFENCVPHFLDLEVHRDGLSIYRKDTHTAQFTHYDSYTKWNHKIAWIRSLVNRAKKLCSPDKVAAEVQTIKKFASYNGFPKWIVKSVIQQTFNKTRRSETDQNEDETTLYMSLPYTGKEAETIVRRSKKRLSKLFKREKNVKFSIFFQSTKLSFFTSNKDRIPLLSNSNVIYKYSCPGCGEKYVGKTENTVFNRTKQHGWTQKDSAIRKHFNTCQGWKDITGLLQIFDSDVDKMQLQINSVRENTEIIRRSNNWLTLAFQEALAIKELKPKLNHGLKSCKELSLF
;
A
#
# COMPACT_ATOMS: atom_id res chain seq x y z
N MET A 1 -19.25 -15.39 36.69
CA MET A 1 -20.36 -15.84 35.83
C MET A 1 -19.90 -16.54 34.55
N LYS A 2 -19.07 -15.96 33.64
CA LYS A 2 -18.57 -16.68 32.44
C LYS A 2 -17.67 -17.87 32.79
N ASP A 3 -16.80 -17.72 33.76
CA ASP A 3 -15.86 -18.79 34.17
C ASP A 3 -16.52 -19.86 35.03
N GLU A 4 -17.56 -19.51 35.78
CA GLU A 4 -18.39 -20.47 36.55
C GLU A 4 -19.26 -21.30 35.63
N LEU A 5 -19.96 -20.65 34.67
CA LEU A 5 -20.72 -21.36 33.63
C LEU A 5 -19.86 -22.31 32.77
N ALA A 6 -18.60 -21.91 32.51
CA ALA A 6 -17.63 -22.73 31.80
C ALA A 6 -17.20 -23.96 32.63
N LYS A 7 -17.06 -23.83 33.97
CA LYS A 7 -16.74 -24.93 34.87
C LYS A 7 -17.91 -25.92 35.02
N GLU A 8 -19.13 -25.40 35.16
CA GLU A 8 -20.32 -26.24 35.24
C GLU A 8 -20.60 -26.96 33.93
N SER A 9 -20.47 -26.29 32.78
CA SER A 9 -20.63 -26.94 31.48
C SER A 9 -19.58 -28.03 31.23
N LYS A 10 -18.38 -27.91 31.81
CA LYS A 10 -17.34 -28.93 31.74
C LYS A 10 -17.70 -30.17 32.58
N LYS A 11 -18.25 -29.98 33.78
CA LYS A 11 -18.72 -31.07 34.65
C LYS A 11 -19.89 -31.86 34.02
N LEU A 12 -20.86 -31.13 33.41
CA LEU A 12 -21.97 -31.75 32.68
C LEU A 12 -21.47 -32.56 31.45
N TYR A 13 -20.48 -32.04 30.75
CA TYR A 13 -19.91 -32.70 29.57
C TYR A 13 -19.17 -34.03 29.91
N GLU A 14 -18.51 -34.06 31.04
CA GLU A 14 -17.79 -35.28 31.51
C GLU A 14 -18.72 -36.39 31.97
N SER A 15 -20.00 -36.08 32.30
CA SER A 15 -21.03 -37.03 32.75
C SER A 15 -21.93 -37.60 31.64
N LEU A 16 -21.82 -37.10 30.39
CA LEU A 16 -22.67 -37.46 29.25
C LEU A 16 -21.92 -38.26 28.17
N THR A 17 -22.58 -39.27 27.58
CA THR A 17 -22.02 -39.98 26.42
C THR A 17 -21.74 -38.98 25.27
N TYR A 18 -20.67 -39.22 24.50
CA TYR A 18 -20.07 -38.30 23.52
C TYR A 18 -21.07 -37.59 22.59
N MET A 19 -22.10 -38.27 22.11
CA MET A 19 -23.12 -37.66 21.21
C MET A 19 -24.10 -36.74 21.95
N LYS A 20 -24.57 -37.15 23.15
CA LYS A 20 -25.47 -36.31 23.97
C LYS A 20 -24.74 -35.08 24.50
N GLY A 21 -23.51 -35.23 24.90
CA GLY A 21 -22.65 -34.12 25.33
C GLY A 21 -22.41 -33.06 24.27
N TRP A 22 -22.31 -33.45 22.98
CA TRP A 22 -22.17 -32.49 21.89
C TRP A 22 -23.43 -31.66 21.64
N MET A 23 -24.60 -32.29 21.67
CA MET A 23 -25.89 -31.60 21.52
C MET A 23 -26.18 -30.64 22.67
N VAL A 24 -25.92 -31.04 23.90
CA VAL A 24 -26.06 -30.18 25.09
C VAL A 24 -25.07 -29.00 25.02
N LYS A 25 -23.83 -29.23 24.63
CA LYS A 25 -22.84 -28.16 24.50
C LYS A 25 -23.22 -27.16 23.41
N ARG A 26 -23.80 -27.61 22.30
CA ARG A 26 -24.32 -26.74 21.24
C ARG A 26 -25.52 -25.92 21.71
N SER A 27 -26.43 -26.51 22.46
CA SER A 27 -27.58 -25.83 23.03
C SER A 27 -27.19 -24.79 24.05
N ILE A 28 -26.30 -25.13 25.00
CA ILE A 28 -25.77 -24.21 26.01
C ILE A 28 -25.02 -23.06 25.32
N LYS A 29 -24.18 -23.35 24.31
CA LYS A 29 -23.49 -22.32 23.55
C LYS A 29 -24.45 -21.34 22.88
N ASN A 30 -25.49 -21.83 22.23
CA ASN A 30 -26.52 -21.00 21.59
C ASN A 30 -27.30 -20.16 22.60
N THR A 31 -27.63 -20.69 23.76
CA THR A 31 -28.29 -19.96 24.82
C THR A 31 -27.40 -18.84 25.38
N ILE A 32 -26.13 -19.13 25.67
CA ILE A 32 -25.14 -18.16 26.14
C ILE A 32 -24.93 -17.06 25.08
N GLU A 33 -24.82 -17.42 23.82
CA GLU A 33 -24.66 -16.44 22.74
C GLU A 33 -25.89 -15.55 22.57
N ASN A 34 -27.11 -16.11 22.75
CA ASN A 34 -28.34 -15.32 22.75
C ASN A 34 -28.43 -14.36 23.96
N GLU A 35 -28.10 -14.81 25.16
CA GLU A 35 -28.07 -13.97 26.35
C GLU A 35 -27.02 -12.85 26.22
N ILE A 36 -25.82 -13.17 25.76
CA ILE A 36 -24.80 -12.18 25.47
C ILE A 36 -25.30 -11.14 24.44
N ARG A 37 -26.06 -11.58 23.41
CA ARG A 37 -26.63 -10.69 22.42
C ARG A 37 -27.69 -9.77 22.98
N ILE A 38 -28.54 -10.26 23.87
CA ILE A 38 -29.60 -9.49 24.55
C ILE A 38 -28.97 -8.45 25.49
N VAL A 39 -28.00 -8.86 26.30
CA VAL A 39 -27.28 -7.97 27.23
C VAL A 39 -26.48 -6.93 26.45
N SER A 40 -25.78 -7.31 25.37
CA SER A 40 -25.06 -6.38 24.51
C SER A 40 -25.99 -5.33 23.90
N LYS A 41 -27.15 -5.74 23.35
CA LYS A 41 -28.15 -4.80 22.80
C LYS A 41 -28.70 -3.81 23.85
N ARG A 42 -28.92 -4.26 25.09
CA ARG A 42 -29.35 -3.38 26.19
C ARG A 42 -28.24 -2.39 26.57
N HIS A 43 -27.00 -2.84 26.64
CA HIS A 43 -25.86 -1.98 26.90
C HIS A 43 -25.61 -0.99 25.76
N ASP A 44 -25.70 -1.41 24.50
CA ASP A 44 -25.55 -0.54 23.32
C ASP A 44 -26.64 0.54 23.29
N LYS A 45 -27.90 0.18 23.63
CA LYS A 45 -29.01 1.14 23.73
C LYS A 45 -28.80 2.14 24.85
N LYS A 46 -28.39 1.68 26.04
CA LYS A 46 -28.09 2.54 27.19
C LYS A 46 -26.91 3.45 26.91
N PHE A 47 -25.86 2.93 26.27
CA PHE A 47 -24.69 3.69 25.87
C PHE A 47 -25.04 4.76 24.84
N LYS A 48 -25.88 4.42 23.85
CA LYS A 48 -26.35 5.36 22.82
C LYS A 48 -27.13 6.51 23.44
N ASN A 49 -28.07 6.22 24.37
CA ASN A 49 -28.84 7.24 25.06
C ASN A 49 -27.94 8.16 25.91
N LEU A 50 -26.98 7.60 26.66
CA LEU A 50 -26.03 8.38 27.46
C LEU A 50 -25.10 9.24 26.57
N MET A 51 -24.74 8.77 25.38
CA MET A 51 -23.95 9.56 24.42
C MET A 51 -24.80 10.68 23.81
N GLU A 52 -26.07 10.41 23.48
CA GLU A 52 -27.00 11.43 22.98
C GLU A 52 -27.29 12.52 24.04
N GLU A 53 -27.48 12.14 25.30
CA GLU A 53 -27.62 13.07 26.42
C GLU A 53 -26.36 13.92 26.63
N LYS A 54 -25.18 13.31 26.55
CA LYS A 54 -23.91 14.01 26.66
C LYS A 54 -23.65 14.95 25.48
N MET A 55 -24.02 14.56 24.26
CA MET A 55 -23.93 15.41 23.07
C MET A 55 -24.90 16.60 23.13
N LYS A 56 -26.08 16.44 23.76
CA LYS A 56 -27.01 17.56 24.03
C LYS A 56 -26.51 18.51 25.10
N ALA A 57 -25.78 18.02 26.09
CA ALA A 57 -25.22 18.81 27.17
C ALA A 57 -23.94 19.60 26.77
N GLU A 58 -23.17 19.09 25.80
CA GLU A 58 -21.93 19.71 25.30
C GLU A 58 -22.22 20.60 24.05
N GLY A 59 -23.23 21.48 24.10
CA GLY A 59 -23.67 22.35 22.99
C GLY A 59 -22.54 22.85 22.10
N THR A 60 -22.71 22.60 20.81
CA THR A 60 -22.15 23.30 19.62
C THR A 60 -20.95 24.23 19.84
N ARG A 61 -19.76 23.73 20.08
CA ARG A 61 -18.51 24.42 19.76
C ARG A 61 -17.48 23.42 19.25
N ASN A 62 -17.06 23.62 17.98
CA ASN A 62 -15.98 22.93 17.27
C ASN A 62 -15.93 21.41 17.52
N ASN A 63 -16.63 20.64 16.69
CA ASN A 63 -16.55 19.19 16.70
C ASN A 63 -15.16 18.77 16.20
N PRO A 64 -14.20 18.37 17.08
CA PRO A 64 -12.86 17.96 16.65
C PRO A 64 -12.87 16.67 15.83
N ASN A 65 -14.03 16.09 15.61
CA ASN A 65 -14.24 14.81 14.93
C ASN A 65 -14.90 14.92 13.56
N LYS A 66 -14.77 16.06 12.87
CA LYS A 66 -15.22 16.15 11.48
C LYS A 66 -14.35 15.21 10.64
N THR A 67 -14.89 14.06 10.26
CA THR A 67 -14.21 13.04 9.48
C THR A 67 -14.75 12.91 8.06
N ILE A 68 -15.82 13.64 7.76
CA ILE A 68 -16.47 13.69 6.46
C ILE A 68 -16.61 15.16 6.04
N TRP A 69 -16.08 15.47 4.87
CA TRP A 69 -16.22 16.77 4.20
C TRP A 69 -16.99 16.58 2.91
N ASN A 70 -18.20 17.11 2.84
CA ASN A 70 -19.05 17.01 1.66
C ASN A 70 -19.02 18.36 0.90
N PHE A 71 -18.40 18.34 -0.26
CA PHE A 71 -18.35 19.44 -1.24
C PHE A 71 -19.15 19.10 -2.51
N SER A 72 -19.94 18.02 -2.48
CA SER A 72 -20.82 17.64 -3.59
C SER A 72 -22.23 18.17 -3.40
N SER A 73 -22.99 18.18 -4.48
CA SER A 73 -24.43 18.49 -4.48
C SER A 73 -25.27 17.39 -3.80
N HIS A 74 -24.72 16.19 -3.59
CA HIS A 74 -25.41 15.05 -2.98
C HIS A 74 -25.52 15.22 -1.45
N THR A 75 -26.75 15.19 -0.94
CA THR A 75 -27.02 15.16 0.50
C THR A 75 -26.91 13.72 1.02
N LEU A 76 -25.98 13.50 1.98
CA LEU A 76 -25.76 12.19 2.55
C LEU A 76 -26.96 11.72 3.38
N SER A 77 -27.44 10.52 3.11
CA SER A 77 -28.36 9.82 4.00
C SER A 77 -27.67 9.39 5.31
N ASN A 78 -28.44 9.09 6.33
CA ASN A 78 -27.90 8.59 7.61
C ASN A 78 -27.08 7.30 7.42
N GLU A 79 -27.49 6.41 6.52
CA GLU A 79 -26.77 5.16 6.25
C GLU A 79 -25.43 5.38 5.53
N GLU A 80 -25.38 6.31 4.59
CA GLU A 80 -24.16 6.71 3.91
C GLU A 80 -23.19 7.35 4.91
N HIS A 81 -23.68 8.26 5.76
CA HIS A 81 -22.89 8.88 6.81
C HIS A 81 -22.30 7.84 7.79
N GLU A 82 -23.14 6.92 8.30
CA GLU A 82 -22.70 5.83 9.19
C GLU A 82 -21.67 4.90 8.54
N THR A 83 -21.77 4.72 7.21
CA THR A 83 -20.81 3.90 6.46
C THR A 83 -19.45 4.60 6.30
N LEU A 84 -19.44 5.92 6.10
CA LEU A 84 -18.24 6.71 5.83
C LEU A 84 -17.52 7.23 7.08
N LYS A 85 -18.22 7.41 8.22
CA LYS A 85 -17.70 8.09 9.42
C LYS A 85 -16.40 7.52 9.98
N PHE A 86 -16.12 6.24 9.74
CA PHE A 86 -14.87 5.60 10.19
C PHE A 86 -13.70 5.76 9.21
N GLY A 87 -13.91 6.45 8.08
CA GLY A 87 -12.90 6.76 7.08
C GLY A 87 -12.57 5.58 6.15
N LEU A 88 -11.82 5.89 5.09
CA LEU A 88 -11.51 4.95 4.01
C LEU A 88 -10.64 3.76 4.42
N LYS A 89 -9.95 3.86 5.57
CA LYS A 89 -9.09 2.78 6.10
C LYS A 89 -9.84 1.76 6.95
N HIS A 90 -11.15 1.96 7.19
CA HIS A 90 -11.98 1.02 7.95
C HIS A 90 -12.04 -0.35 7.27
N GLY A 91 -11.80 -1.42 8.04
CA GLY A 91 -11.87 -2.80 7.56
C GLY A 91 -13.32 -3.28 7.51
N LEU A 92 -13.68 -3.89 6.40
CA LEU A 92 -15.00 -4.50 6.17
C LEU A 92 -14.89 -6.02 6.11
N ALA A 93 -15.87 -6.70 6.67
CA ALA A 93 -16.02 -8.14 6.56
C ALA A 93 -16.51 -8.52 5.15
N ARG A 94 -15.78 -9.41 4.50
CA ARG A 94 -16.13 -9.93 3.17
C ARG A 94 -15.91 -11.43 3.15
N LYS A 95 -16.84 -12.18 2.52
CA LYS A 95 -16.62 -13.60 2.25
C LYS A 95 -15.40 -13.72 1.33
N PRO A 96 -14.37 -14.50 1.73
CA PRO A 96 -13.21 -14.72 0.89
C PRO A 96 -13.57 -15.57 -0.33
N ASP A 97 -12.76 -15.48 -1.38
CA ASP A 97 -12.79 -16.46 -2.45
C ASP A 97 -12.14 -17.76 -1.92
N GLU A 98 -12.85 -18.86 -2.06
CA GLU A 98 -12.37 -20.17 -1.59
C GLU A 98 -11.06 -20.56 -2.26
N ASN A 99 -10.92 -20.27 -3.55
CA ASN A 99 -9.71 -20.55 -4.31
C ASN A 99 -8.50 -19.73 -3.83
N ASP A 100 -8.70 -18.54 -3.24
CA ASP A 100 -7.59 -17.78 -2.63
C ASP A 100 -7.02 -18.50 -1.40
N ILE A 101 -7.90 -19.12 -0.60
CA ILE A 101 -7.50 -19.89 0.58
C ILE A 101 -6.80 -21.19 0.15
N LEU A 102 -7.41 -21.93 -0.81
CA LEU A 102 -6.85 -23.19 -1.32
C LEU A 102 -5.49 -22.98 -1.97
N ALA A 103 -5.37 -21.99 -2.86
CA ALA A 103 -4.11 -21.66 -3.51
C ALA A 103 -3.02 -21.20 -2.52
N SER A 104 -3.39 -20.49 -1.46
CA SER A 104 -2.45 -20.08 -0.40
C SER A 104 -1.96 -21.29 0.42
N ALA A 105 -2.82 -22.29 0.68
CA ALA A 105 -2.44 -23.52 1.34
C ALA A 105 -1.50 -24.36 0.47
N GLU A 106 -1.80 -24.53 -0.83
CA GLU A 106 -0.90 -25.18 -1.80
C GLU A 106 0.44 -24.49 -1.90
N ALA A 107 0.45 -23.15 -1.93
CA ALA A 107 1.67 -22.36 -1.97
C ALA A 107 2.54 -22.55 -0.71
N LEU A 108 1.93 -22.71 0.46
CA LEU A 108 2.66 -23.04 1.69
C LEU A 108 3.20 -24.48 1.64
N TRP A 109 2.40 -25.44 1.17
CA TRP A 109 2.86 -26.80 0.98
C TRP A 109 4.06 -26.89 0.02
N TYR A 110 3.98 -26.22 -1.11
CA TYR A 110 5.09 -26.14 -2.08
C TYR A 110 6.39 -25.58 -1.48
N GLN A 111 6.29 -24.57 -0.60
CA GLN A 111 7.46 -24.06 0.13
C GLN A 111 8.06 -25.12 1.08
N ILE A 112 7.22 -25.90 1.77
CA ILE A 112 7.65 -27.00 2.66
C ILE A 112 8.40 -28.06 1.84
N GLU A 113 7.84 -28.46 0.70
CA GLU A 113 8.37 -29.50 -0.17
C GLU A 113 9.70 -29.07 -0.82
N THR A 114 9.73 -27.87 -1.44
CA THR A 114 10.92 -27.38 -2.15
C THR A 114 12.11 -27.07 -1.25
N LYS A 115 11.85 -26.77 0.03
CA LYS A 115 12.91 -26.59 1.03
C LYS A 115 13.34 -27.92 1.69
N GLY A 116 12.81 -29.04 1.26
CA GLY A 116 13.18 -30.37 1.71
C GLY A 116 12.85 -30.66 3.17
N LEU A 117 11.83 -29.96 3.74
CA LEU A 117 11.47 -30.08 5.15
C LEU A 117 10.74 -31.37 5.51
N CYS A 118 10.48 -32.27 4.55
CA CYS A 118 9.78 -33.54 4.74
C CYS A 118 10.60 -34.69 4.18
N LYS A 119 11.94 -34.67 4.19
CA LYS A 119 12.79 -35.72 3.60
C LYS A 119 12.68 -37.03 4.34
N ASP A 120 12.38 -37.04 5.65
CA ASP A 120 12.55 -38.17 6.52
C ASP A 120 11.30 -39.03 6.78
N GLY A 121 10.24 -38.90 5.96
CA GLY A 121 9.15 -39.86 6.02
C GLY A 121 7.77 -39.46 5.50
N ALA A 122 7.13 -40.41 4.84
CA ALA A 122 5.76 -40.32 4.33
C ALA A 122 4.73 -39.93 5.41
N TYR A 123 4.99 -40.29 6.68
CA TYR A 123 4.14 -39.92 7.82
C TYR A 123 4.08 -38.40 8.03
N TYR A 124 5.24 -37.71 8.09
CA TYR A 124 5.29 -36.25 8.31
C TYR A 124 4.67 -35.48 7.15
N GLN A 125 4.92 -35.93 5.91
CA GLN A 125 4.26 -35.37 4.72
C GLN A 125 2.73 -35.46 4.81
N ARG A 126 2.21 -36.65 5.14
CA ARG A 126 0.78 -36.92 5.27
C ARG A 126 0.16 -36.08 6.38
N GLN A 127 0.81 -35.97 7.54
CA GLN A 127 0.30 -35.13 8.64
C GLN A 127 0.30 -33.64 8.31
N ALA A 128 1.35 -33.13 7.68
CA ALA A 128 1.41 -31.72 7.24
C ALA A 128 0.31 -31.40 6.22
N LYS A 129 0.14 -32.26 5.21
CA LYS A 129 -0.96 -32.13 4.22
C LYS A 129 -2.33 -32.12 4.90
N ASN A 130 -2.58 -33.03 5.85
CA ASN A 130 -3.84 -33.09 6.59
C ASN A 130 -4.08 -31.83 7.42
N TYR A 131 -3.04 -31.27 8.08
CA TYR A 131 -3.19 -30.02 8.84
C TYR A 131 -3.49 -28.82 7.93
N LEU A 132 -2.87 -28.73 6.76
CA LEU A 132 -3.11 -27.66 5.79
C LEU A 132 -4.50 -27.77 5.16
N ARG A 133 -4.94 -28.99 4.79
CA ARG A 133 -6.31 -29.24 4.28
C ARG A 133 -7.36 -28.85 5.32
N ALA A 134 -7.21 -29.36 6.56
CA ALA A 134 -8.14 -29.04 7.64
C ALA A 134 -8.18 -27.55 7.95
N MET A 135 -7.03 -26.86 7.90
CA MET A 135 -6.97 -25.40 8.04
C MET A 135 -7.74 -24.69 6.94
N ALA A 136 -7.51 -25.05 5.68
CA ALA A 136 -8.17 -24.42 4.53
C ALA A 136 -9.70 -24.62 4.57
N PHE A 137 -10.17 -25.85 4.75
CA PHE A 137 -11.60 -26.15 4.84
C PHE A 137 -12.28 -25.45 6.04
N ASN A 138 -11.64 -25.43 7.20
CA ASN A 138 -12.17 -24.71 8.35
C ASN A 138 -12.25 -23.20 8.11
N LEU A 139 -11.28 -22.61 7.38
CA LEU A 139 -11.30 -21.18 7.03
C LEU A 139 -12.39 -20.83 6.01
N ILE A 140 -12.67 -21.71 5.05
CA ILE A 140 -13.72 -21.56 4.05
C ILE A 140 -15.10 -21.55 4.72
N ASN A 141 -15.27 -22.40 5.74
CA ASN A 141 -16.54 -22.57 6.46
C ASN A 141 -16.75 -21.56 7.60
N VAL A 142 -15.87 -20.58 7.77
CA VAL A 142 -16.09 -19.50 8.75
C VAL A 142 -17.19 -18.58 8.26
N GLU A 143 -18.34 -18.61 8.95
CA GLU A 143 -19.45 -17.69 8.75
C GLU A 143 -19.55 -16.70 9.91
N GLU A 144 -19.47 -15.40 9.62
CA GLU A 144 -19.67 -14.36 10.60
C GLU A 144 -20.82 -13.42 10.21
N GLN A 145 -21.67 -13.10 11.18
CA GLN A 145 -22.80 -12.18 11.00
C GLN A 145 -22.36 -10.80 10.47
N GLN A 146 -21.12 -10.40 10.78
CA GLN A 146 -20.56 -9.13 10.31
C GLN A 146 -20.46 -9.08 8.77
N MET A 147 -20.28 -10.22 8.09
CA MET A 147 -20.22 -10.27 6.63
C MET A 147 -21.55 -9.83 5.98
N PHE A 148 -22.68 -10.18 6.58
CA PHE A 148 -24.00 -9.76 6.09
C PHE A 148 -24.21 -8.26 6.26
N LYS A 149 -23.83 -7.69 7.42
CA LYS A 149 -23.94 -6.25 7.68
C LYS A 149 -23.08 -5.44 6.73
N ASP A 150 -21.85 -5.88 6.51
CA ASP A 150 -20.88 -5.13 5.69
C ASP A 150 -21.19 -5.31 4.18
N LYS A 151 -21.90 -6.36 3.76
CA LYS A 151 -22.42 -6.48 2.38
C LYS A 151 -23.32 -5.30 2.01
N ARG A 152 -24.17 -4.84 2.96
CA ARG A 152 -25.01 -3.63 2.77
C ARG A 152 -24.17 -2.38 2.63
N LYS A 153 -23.14 -2.20 3.48
CA LYS A 153 -22.22 -1.07 3.38
C LYS A 153 -21.48 -1.04 2.04
N ILE A 154 -21.03 -2.20 1.56
CA ILE A 154 -20.36 -2.30 0.25
C ILE A 154 -21.30 -1.87 -0.88
N LYS A 155 -22.59 -2.25 -0.80
CA LYS A 155 -23.59 -1.81 -1.76
C LYS A 155 -23.78 -0.30 -1.72
N ILE A 156 -24.00 0.28 -0.53
CA ILE A 156 -24.12 1.74 -0.33
C ILE A 156 -22.95 2.50 -0.97
N ILE A 157 -21.71 2.02 -0.78
CA ILE A 157 -20.54 2.66 -1.36
C ILE A 157 -20.50 2.57 -2.88
N ARG A 158 -20.94 1.46 -3.46
CA ARG A 158 -21.01 1.32 -4.92
C ARG A 158 -22.03 2.27 -5.50
N ASP A 159 -23.23 2.32 -4.90
CA ASP A 159 -24.32 3.20 -5.32
C ASP A 159 -23.92 4.69 -5.17
N LEU A 160 -23.18 5.03 -4.10
CA LEU A 160 -22.68 6.39 -3.85
C LEU A 160 -21.63 6.81 -4.87
N LYS A 161 -20.73 5.89 -5.29
CA LYS A 161 -19.71 6.16 -6.31
C LYS A 161 -20.23 6.50 -7.70
N GLU A 162 -21.46 6.15 -7.99
CA GLU A 162 -22.10 6.54 -9.25
C GLU A 162 -22.56 8.01 -9.25
N LYS A 163 -22.64 8.60 -8.05
CA LYS A 163 -23.11 9.99 -7.84
C LYS A 163 -21.95 10.95 -7.55
N VAL A 164 -20.98 10.50 -6.73
CA VAL A 164 -19.89 11.33 -6.23
C VAL A 164 -18.54 10.61 -6.24
N VAL A 165 -17.47 11.39 -6.22
CA VAL A 165 -16.10 10.91 -6.01
C VAL A 165 -15.79 10.90 -4.51
N LEU A 166 -15.29 9.77 -4.01
CA LEU A 166 -14.85 9.60 -2.63
C LEU A 166 -13.31 9.69 -2.56
N LEU A 167 -12.81 10.72 -1.90
CA LEU A 167 -11.37 11.03 -1.80
C LEU A 167 -10.88 10.93 -0.35
N GLY A 168 -9.57 10.70 -0.18
CA GLY A 168 -8.90 11.03 1.06
C GLY A 168 -8.48 12.51 1.10
N PRO A 169 -8.48 13.16 2.25
CA PRO A 169 -7.83 14.44 2.40
C PRO A 169 -6.31 14.29 2.18
N ASP A 170 -5.67 15.35 1.67
CA ASP A 170 -4.21 15.39 1.46
C ASP A 170 -3.44 15.30 2.79
N LYS A 171 -3.95 15.94 3.83
CA LYS A 171 -3.44 15.86 5.20
C LYS A 171 -4.54 15.42 6.16
N GLY A 172 -4.18 14.58 7.14
CA GLY A 172 -5.12 13.98 8.09
C GLY A 172 -5.76 12.69 7.57
N ASN A 173 -6.82 12.25 8.25
CA ASN A 173 -7.62 11.08 7.90
C ASN A 173 -9.09 11.50 7.77
N GLY A 174 -9.84 10.83 6.93
CA GLY A 174 -11.27 11.09 6.72
C GLY A 174 -11.72 10.76 5.31
N VAL A 175 -12.87 11.29 4.94
CA VAL A 175 -13.47 11.13 3.63
C VAL A 175 -13.91 12.50 3.09
N VAL A 176 -13.55 12.78 1.86
CA VAL A 176 -13.97 13.96 1.13
C VAL A 176 -14.88 13.52 -0.03
N LEU A 177 -16.03 14.15 -0.16
CA LEU A 177 -16.94 13.94 -1.27
C LEU A 177 -16.90 15.15 -2.19
N MET A 178 -16.85 14.91 -3.50
CA MET A 178 -16.93 15.92 -4.56
C MET A 178 -17.84 15.42 -5.67
N ASP A 179 -18.48 16.32 -6.39
CA ASP A 179 -19.18 15.95 -7.62
C ASP A 179 -18.19 15.41 -8.65
N ILE A 180 -18.60 14.39 -9.39
CA ILE A 180 -17.75 13.73 -10.40
C ILE A 180 -17.21 14.74 -11.42
N ARG A 181 -18.08 15.67 -11.84
CA ARG A 181 -17.73 16.73 -12.79
C ARG A 181 -16.65 17.65 -12.23
N ASP A 182 -16.86 18.20 -11.03
CA ASP A 182 -15.95 19.13 -10.38
C ASP A 182 -14.56 18.50 -10.17
N TYR A 183 -14.53 17.22 -9.76
CA TYR A 183 -13.29 16.48 -9.61
C TYR A 183 -12.55 16.32 -10.93
N LYS A 184 -13.24 15.93 -12.00
CA LYS A 184 -12.63 15.77 -13.32
C LYS A 184 -12.09 17.08 -13.87
N GLU A 185 -12.88 18.13 -13.82
CA GLU A 185 -12.50 19.48 -14.26
C GLU A 185 -11.25 19.97 -13.52
N SER A 186 -11.24 19.91 -12.19
CA SER A 186 -10.07 20.30 -11.38
C SER A 186 -8.80 19.48 -11.71
N MET A 187 -8.93 18.20 -11.99
CA MET A 187 -7.78 17.37 -12.38
C MET A 187 -7.30 17.70 -13.80
N HIS A 188 -8.21 17.93 -14.75
CA HIS A 188 -7.85 18.35 -16.11
C HIS A 188 -7.16 19.71 -16.14
N GLU A 189 -7.60 20.66 -15.32
CA GLU A 189 -6.93 21.95 -15.16
C GLU A 189 -5.49 21.80 -14.69
N LEU A 190 -5.24 20.91 -13.71
CA LEU A 190 -3.87 20.60 -13.25
C LEU A 190 -2.98 20.04 -14.37
N PHE A 191 -3.56 19.24 -15.28
CA PHE A 191 -2.84 18.65 -16.42
C PHE A 191 -2.84 19.52 -17.68
N ALA A 192 -3.55 20.65 -17.67
CA ALA A 192 -3.57 21.61 -18.77
C ALA A 192 -2.25 22.39 -18.91
N ASP A 193 -1.40 22.44 -17.86
CA ASP A 193 -0.08 23.09 -17.92
C ASP A 193 0.84 22.38 -18.93
N ARG A 194 0.91 22.94 -20.14
CA ARG A 194 1.68 22.42 -21.28
C ARG A 194 3.20 22.55 -21.10
N THR A 195 3.65 23.30 -20.12
CA THR A 195 5.08 23.34 -19.75
C THR A 195 5.49 22.05 -19.04
N LYS A 196 4.60 21.46 -18.24
CA LYS A 196 4.83 20.27 -17.42
C LYS A 196 4.30 18.98 -18.04
N PHE A 197 3.19 19.04 -18.80
CA PHE A 197 2.51 17.88 -19.35
C PHE A 197 2.26 18.01 -20.85
N ARG A 198 2.16 16.86 -21.52
CA ARG A 198 1.64 16.77 -22.90
C ARG A 198 0.61 15.66 -23.01
N ILE A 199 -0.33 15.80 -23.93
CA ILE A 199 -1.28 14.75 -24.30
C ILE A 199 -0.61 13.85 -25.33
N LEU A 200 -0.81 12.53 -25.20
CA LEU A 200 -0.42 11.54 -26.17
C LEU A 200 -1.68 10.99 -26.88
N GLN A 201 -1.57 10.68 -28.15
CA GLN A 201 -2.68 10.09 -28.92
C GLN A 201 -2.87 8.62 -28.55
N ASP A 202 -1.75 7.88 -28.35
CA ASP A 202 -1.75 6.45 -28.08
C ASP A 202 -0.96 6.09 -26.82
N ASP A 203 -1.29 4.91 -26.25
CA ASP A 203 -0.54 4.35 -25.12
C ASP A 203 0.85 3.86 -25.57
N PRO A 204 1.93 4.55 -25.14
CA PRO A 204 3.29 4.21 -25.54
C PRO A 204 3.86 2.99 -24.79
N THR A 205 3.12 2.38 -23.86
CA THR A 205 3.61 1.39 -22.91
C THR A 205 4.25 0.19 -23.59
N ASN A 206 3.57 -0.42 -24.57
CA ASN A 206 4.09 -1.63 -25.24
C ASN A 206 5.36 -1.35 -26.04
N LYS A 207 5.43 -0.23 -26.77
CA LYS A 207 6.62 0.18 -27.54
C LYS A 207 7.80 0.45 -26.61
N ARG A 208 7.58 1.21 -25.53
CA ARG A 208 8.61 1.50 -24.54
C ARG A 208 9.07 0.27 -23.78
N PHE A 209 8.16 -0.64 -23.49
CA PHE A 209 8.45 -1.91 -22.84
C PHE A 209 9.46 -2.74 -23.65
N SER A 210 9.20 -2.97 -24.93
CA SER A 210 10.12 -3.73 -25.81
C SER A 210 11.47 -3.03 -25.95
N THR A 211 11.47 -1.71 -26.18
CA THR A 211 12.69 -0.92 -26.28
C THR A 211 13.55 -1.00 -25.00
N LEU A 212 12.92 -0.94 -23.83
CA LEU A 212 13.63 -1.03 -22.55
C LEU A 212 14.18 -2.45 -22.33
N GLN A 213 13.41 -3.49 -22.65
CA GLN A 213 13.90 -4.88 -22.56
C GLN A 213 15.18 -5.08 -23.37
N ASP A 214 15.19 -4.61 -24.62
CA ASP A 214 16.36 -4.71 -25.50
C ASP A 214 17.54 -3.89 -24.97
N TYR A 215 17.27 -2.71 -24.43
CA TYR A 215 18.31 -1.87 -23.84
C TYR A 215 18.95 -2.52 -22.61
N VAL A 216 18.14 -3.03 -21.68
CA VAL A 216 18.63 -3.71 -20.48
C VAL A 216 19.40 -4.99 -20.81
N ARG A 217 18.97 -5.78 -21.82
CA ARG A 217 19.74 -6.93 -22.34
C ARG A 217 21.11 -6.50 -22.87
N LYS A 218 21.17 -5.37 -23.63
CA LYS A 218 22.42 -4.82 -24.13
C LYS A 218 23.35 -4.38 -23.00
N LEU A 219 22.83 -3.76 -21.94
CA LEU A 219 23.65 -3.36 -20.76
C LEU A 219 24.27 -4.59 -20.08
N ARG A 220 23.48 -5.67 -19.89
CA ARG A 220 23.98 -6.93 -19.33
C ARG A 220 25.09 -7.53 -20.21
N LYS A 221 24.89 -7.62 -21.54
CA LYS A 221 25.88 -8.12 -22.48
C LYS A 221 27.18 -7.32 -22.47
N ARG A 222 27.13 -6.00 -22.17
CA ARG A 222 28.29 -5.12 -22.07
C ARG A 222 28.96 -5.17 -20.69
N GLY A 223 28.44 -5.93 -19.72
CA GLY A 223 28.94 -5.99 -18.37
C GLY A 223 28.71 -4.71 -17.53
N GLU A 224 27.85 -3.79 -18.03
CA GLU A 224 27.51 -2.56 -17.30
C GLU A 224 26.60 -2.82 -16.09
N ILE A 225 25.89 -3.95 -16.07
CA ILE A 225 25.03 -4.41 -14.96
C ILE A 225 25.25 -5.90 -14.72
N ASN A 226 25.12 -6.32 -13.44
CA ASN A 226 25.18 -7.71 -13.04
C ASN A 226 23.81 -8.41 -13.15
N GLU A 227 23.72 -9.69 -12.75
CA GLU A 227 22.51 -10.51 -12.89
C GLU A 227 21.36 -10.04 -11.97
N GLU A 228 21.66 -9.56 -10.77
CA GLU A 228 20.64 -9.05 -9.82
C GLU A 228 20.10 -7.71 -10.28
N GLU A 229 20.99 -6.83 -10.72
CA GLU A 229 20.63 -5.55 -11.33
C GLU A 229 19.79 -5.75 -12.59
N TYR A 230 20.18 -6.71 -13.44
CA TYR A 230 19.40 -7.12 -14.61
C TYR A 230 17.98 -7.57 -14.20
N LYS A 231 17.85 -8.46 -13.22
CA LYS A 231 16.54 -8.93 -12.72
C LYS A 231 15.67 -7.80 -12.18
N THR A 232 16.28 -6.81 -11.55
CA THR A 232 15.58 -5.64 -11.00
C THR A 232 15.11 -4.68 -12.10
N MET A 233 15.98 -4.40 -13.06
CA MET A 233 15.73 -3.44 -14.14
C MET A 233 14.88 -3.98 -15.28
N TYR A 234 14.96 -5.30 -15.54
CA TYR A 234 14.30 -5.92 -16.68
C TYR A 234 12.78 -5.97 -16.45
N PRO A 235 11.98 -5.24 -17.26
CA PRO A 235 10.55 -5.23 -17.06
C PRO A 235 9.95 -6.57 -17.54
N LYS A 236 9.24 -7.26 -16.63
CA LYS A 236 8.50 -8.49 -16.94
C LYS A 236 7.12 -8.19 -17.49
N ASN A 237 6.52 -7.14 -16.97
CA ASN A 237 5.23 -6.59 -17.41
C ASN A 237 5.27 -5.07 -17.27
N ALA A 238 4.42 -4.39 -17.99
CA ALA A 238 4.26 -2.95 -17.85
C ALA A 238 2.80 -2.57 -18.06
N LYS A 239 2.34 -1.63 -17.26
CA LYS A 239 1.03 -0.98 -17.40
C LYS A 239 1.23 0.53 -17.43
N ILE A 240 0.30 1.22 -18.08
CA ILE A 240 0.28 2.68 -18.02
C ILE A 240 0.07 3.16 -16.58
N GLY A 241 0.72 4.25 -16.19
CA GLY A 241 0.46 4.93 -14.92
C GLY A 241 -1.00 5.41 -14.86
N ARG A 242 -1.51 5.66 -13.66
CA ARG A 242 -2.88 6.21 -13.48
C ARG A 242 -2.85 7.33 -12.48
N ALA A 243 -3.45 8.46 -12.86
CA ALA A 243 -3.55 9.59 -11.94
C ALA A 243 -4.82 9.53 -11.09
N HIS A 244 -4.76 10.16 -9.93
CA HIS A 244 -5.89 10.45 -9.04
C HIS A 244 -5.53 11.63 -8.16
N GLY A 245 -6.54 12.32 -7.62
CA GLY A 245 -6.37 13.47 -6.76
C GLY A 245 -6.60 13.15 -5.28
N SER A 246 -5.94 13.90 -4.38
CA SER A 246 -6.31 14.03 -2.97
C SER A 246 -6.64 15.49 -2.65
N ALA A 247 -7.64 15.72 -1.78
CA ALA A 247 -8.18 17.04 -1.54
C ALA A 247 -7.36 17.81 -0.49
N LYS A 248 -6.92 19.03 -0.83
CA LYS A 248 -6.16 19.92 0.08
C LYS A 248 -7.13 20.77 0.91
N ILE A 249 -7.92 20.13 1.77
CA ILE A 249 -8.93 20.79 2.63
C ILE A 249 -8.36 21.79 3.64
N HIS A 250 -7.04 21.81 3.81
CA HIS A 250 -6.31 22.72 4.70
C HIS A 250 -5.85 24.03 4.02
N LYS A 251 -6.11 24.18 2.73
CA LYS A 251 -5.83 25.40 1.99
C LYS A 251 -7.12 26.21 1.85
N GLU A 252 -7.00 27.51 1.70
CA GLU A 252 -8.12 28.37 1.39
C GLU A 252 -8.69 28.05 0.01
N PHE A 253 -10.00 28.03 -0.12
CA PHE A 253 -10.74 27.80 -1.35
C PHE A 253 -12.19 28.35 -1.21
N GLU A 254 -12.80 28.74 -2.30
CA GLU A 254 -14.17 29.28 -2.28
C GLU A 254 -15.22 28.17 -2.18
N ARG A 255 -15.27 27.26 -3.14
CA ARG A 255 -16.29 26.18 -3.22
C ARG A 255 -15.69 24.78 -3.16
N ILE A 256 -14.62 24.55 -3.88
CA ILE A 256 -14.01 23.22 -4.08
C ILE A 256 -12.56 23.24 -3.63
N PRO A 257 -12.11 22.31 -2.77
CA PRO A 257 -10.73 22.27 -2.35
C PRO A 257 -9.80 21.94 -3.53
N PRO A 258 -8.65 22.62 -3.64
CA PRO A 258 -7.66 22.29 -4.65
C PRO A 258 -7.16 20.86 -4.47
N LEU A 259 -6.80 20.19 -5.56
CA LEU A 259 -6.36 18.82 -5.56
C LEU A 259 -4.82 18.72 -5.61
N ARG A 260 -4.30 17.63 -5.07
CA ARG A 260 -2.93 17.17 -5.30
C ARG A 260 -2.96 15.99 -6.27
N PRO A 261 -2.39 16.13 -7.47
CA PRO A 261 -2.32 15.03 -8.41
C PRO A 261 -1.29 13.99 -7.95
N ILE A 262 -1.69 12.73 -7.89
CA ILE A 262 -0.83 11.60 -7.55
C ILE A 262 -0.83 10.64 -8.72
N VAL A 263 0.34 10.29 -9.25
CA VAL A 263 0.50 9.34 -10.35
C VAL A 263 0.98 7.99 -9.81
N ASP A 264 0.15 6.96 -9.96
CA ASP A 264 0.53 5.58 -9.63
C ASP A 264 1.45 5.02 -10.72
N THR A 265 2.76 5.03 -10.46
CA THR A 265 3.78 4.52 -11.37
C THR A 265 4.18 3.07 -11.07
N ILE A 266 3.61 2.43 -10.05
CA ILE A 266 3.93 1.05 -9.68
C ILE A 266 3.57 0.10 -10.84
N GLY A 267 4.58 -0.61 -11.36
CA GLY A 267 4.43 -1.49 -12.51
C GLY A 267 4.45 -0.77 -13.87
N SER A 268 4.79 0.53 -13.94
CA SER A 268 5.09 1.20 -15.20
C SER A 268 6.40 0.69 -15.81
N THR A 269 6.61 0.99 -17.10
CA THR A 269 7.76 0.48 -17.87
C THR A 269 9.10 0.71 -17.19
N HIS A 270 9.34 1.92 -16.64
CA HIS A 270 10.62 2.30 -16.04
C HIS A 270 10.66 2.11 -14.51
N TYR A 271 9.63 1.53 -13.88
CA TYR A 271 9.56 1.40 -12.43
C TYR A 271 10.74 0.60 -11.84
N GLY A 272 11.12 -0.52 -12.46
CA GLY A 272 12.27 -1.33 -12.04
C GLY A 272 13.61 -0.59 -12.17
N VAL A 273 13.77 0.15 -13.27
CA VAL A 273 14.93 1.03 -13.49
C VAL A 273 14.99 2.12 -12.44
N GLY A 274 13.86 2.76 -12.15
CA GLY A 274 13.77 3.77 -11.10
C GLY A 274 14.16 3.23 -9.73
N LYS A 275 13.71 2.04 -9.35
CA LYS A 275 14.11 1.38 -8.09
C LYS A 275 15.62 1.10 -8.03
N PHE A 276 16.18 0.59 -9.12
CA PHE A 276 17.63 0.35 -9.20
C PHE A 276 18.43 1.64 -9.03
N ILE A 277 18.08 2.70 -9.77
CA ILE A 277 18.77 4.00 -9.66
C ILE A 277 18.58 4.60 -8.26
N THR A 278 17.38 4.49 -7.66
CA THR A 278 17.12 4.93 -6.29
C THR A 278 18.08 4.25 -5.32
N SER A 279 18.24 2.93 -5.40
CA SER A 279 19.18 2.19 -4.55
C SER A 279 20.64 2.61 -4.77
N LEU A 280 21.03 2.79 -6.03
CA LEU A 280 22.39 3.23 -6.41
C LEU A 280 22.72 4.63 -5.87
N LEU A 281 21.79 5.57 -5.97
CA LEU A 281 22.02 6.98 -5.63
C LEU A 281 21.71 7.35 -4.18
N ASN A 282 21.07 6.45 -3.42
CA ASN A 282 20.70 6.69 -2.02
C ASN A 282 21.86 7.22 -1.15
N PRO A 283 23.10 6.70 -1.25
CA PRO A 283 24.21 7.24 -0.46
C PRO A 283 24.50 8.73 -0.70
N LEU A 284 24.13 9.28 -1.86
CA LEU A 284 24.31 10.68 -2.19
C LEU A 284 23.24 11.63 -1.60
N THR A 285 22.21 11.07 -0.96
CA THR A 285 21.06 11.83 -0.41
C THR A 285 21.25 12.25 1.04
N VAL A 286 22.31 11.78 1.70
CA VAL A 286 22.54 11.96 3.14
C VAL A 286 23.81 12.74 3.35
N ASN A 287 23.75 13.73 4.25
CA ASN A 287 24.90 14.47 4.78
C ASN A 287 24.71 14.71 6.29
N GLN A 288 25.54 15.50 6.92
CA GLN A 288 25.50 15.83 8.34
C GLN A 288 24.20 16.51 8.80
N TYR A 289 23.48 17.17 7.88
CA TYR A 289 22.25 17.91 8.15
C TYR A 289 20.99 17.07 7.97
N SER A 290 21.09 15.97 7.22
CA SER A 290 19.95 15.12 6.89
C SER A 290 19.46 14.37 8.12
N LEU A 291 18.14 14.37 8.33
CA LEU A 291 17.47 13.62 9.39
C LEU A 291 16.83 12.34 8.83
N ARG A 292 16.92 11.28 9.61
CA ARG A 292 16.28 9.98 9.29
C ARG A 292 14.80 9.97 9.64
N ASP A 293 14.45 10.54 10.80
CA ASP A 293 13.09 10.58 11.34
C ASP A 293 12.98 11.60 12.48
N SER A 294 11.79 11.68 13.10
CA SER A 294 11.55 12.58 14.26
C SER A 294 12.36 12.21 15.51
N PHE A 295 12.83 10.96 15.65
CA PHE A 295 13.69 10.59 16.78
C PHE A 295 15.08 11.19 16.64
N ASP A 296 15.64 11.13 15.42
CA ASP A 296 16.90 11.78 15.08
C ASP A 296 16.80 13.31 15.22
N ALA A 297 15.66 13.89 14.79
CA ALA A 297 15.37 15.31 15.01
C ALA A 297 15.35 15.66 16.51
N ALA A 298 14.69 14.87 17.34
CA ALA A 298 14.62 15.10 18.78
C ALA A 298 15.99 15.03 19.44
N GLU A 299 16.86 14.10 19.03
CA GLU A 299 18.24 14.01 19.55
C GLU A 299 19.07 15.25 19.19
N LYS A 300 19.02 15.68 17.91
CA LYS A 300 19.74 16.88 17.46
C LYS A 300 19.23 18.16 18.10
N ILE A 301 17.89 18.33 18.23
CA ILE A 301 17.31 19.52 18.87
C ILE A 301 17.72 19.60 20.35
N LYS A 302 17.73 18.47 21.08
CA LYS A 302 18.18 18.42 22.48
C LYS A 302 19.66 18.73 22.66
N SER A 303 20.46 18.64 21.61
CA SER A 303 21.88 19.00 21.65
C SER A 303 22.15 20.49 21.45
N ILE A 304 21.13 21.31 21.18
CA ILE A 304 21.27 22.77 21.05
C ILE A 304 21.58 23.35 22.42
N PRO A 305 22.68 24.09 22.61
CA PRO A 305 23.01 24.73 23.88
C PRO A 305 22.01 25.84 24.25
N ASP A 306 21.55 25.86 25.51
CA ASP A 306 20.55 26.82 25.98
C ASP A 306 21.01 28.27 25.94
N ASN A 307 22.33 28.53 26.14
CA ASN A 307 22.92 29.86 26.07
C ASN A 307 22.69 30.55 24.71
N LEU A 308 22.55 29.82 23.62
CA LEU A 308 22.29 30.43 22.31
C LEU A 308 20.94 31.15 22.29
N TYR A 309 19.95 30.64 23.01
CA TYR A 309 18.64 31.33 23.13
C TYR A 309 18.76 32.63 23.94
N ASP A 310 19.64 32.65 24.94
CA ASP A 310 19.92 33.84 25.77
C ASP A 310 20.74 34.88 24.99
N GLU A 311 21.58 34.44 24.03
CA GLU A 311 22.31 35.29 23.07
C GLU A 311 21.40 35.88 21.96
N GLY A 312 20.07 35.61 22.00
CA GLY A 312 19.09 36.18 21.09
C GLY A 312 18.81 35.31 19.85
N TYR A 313 19.41 34.13 19.70
CA TYR A 313 19.07 33.22 18.60
C TYR A 313 17.67 32.67 18.77
N ARG A 314 16.96 32.46 17.63
CA ARG A 314 15.59 31.91 17.58
C ARG A 314 15.49 30.81 16.53
N LEU A 315 14.62 29.85 16.79
CA LEU A 315 14.27 28.82 15.82
C LEU A 315 13.38 29.41 14.74
N VAL A 316 13.70 29.10 13.48
CA VAL A 316 12.88 29.40 12.31
C VAL A 316 12.81 28.17 11.42
N SER A 317 11.72 28.03 10.65
CA SER A 317 11.58 26.95 9.67
C SER A 317 11.54 27.53 8.27
N PHE A 318 12.27 26.90 7.34
CA PHE A 318 12.15 27.19 5.92
C PHE A 318 11.50 26.00 5.23
N ASP A 319 10.43 26.26 4.45
CA ASP A 319 9.68 25.26 3.67
C ASP A 319 9.87 25.50 2.17
N VAL A 320 10.13 24.45 1.40
CA VAL A 320 10.35 24.53 -0.04
C VAL A 320 9.02 24.49 -0.79
N LYS A 321 8.74 25.52 -1.62
CA LYS A 321 7.53 25.56 -2.44
C LYS A 321 7.53 24.44 -3.47
N SER A 322 6.69 23.43 -3.26
CA SER A 322 6.43 22.34 -4.23
C SER A 322 7.71 21.64 -4.74
N LEU A 323 8.62 21.24 -3.85
CA LEU A 323 9.94 20.70 -4.15
C LEU A 323 9.95 19.70 -5.32
N PHE A 324 9.14 18.64 -5.27
CA PHE A 324 9.19 17.54 -6.26
C PHE A 324 8.90 17.99 -7.69
N THR A 325 7.90 18.87 -7.89
CA THR A 325 7.53 19.36 -9.22
C THR A 325 8.50 20.42 -9.75
N ASN A 326 9.34 20.98 -8.88
CA ASN A 326 10.27 22.05 -9.17
C ASN A 326 11.76 21.62 -9.15
N VAL A 327 12.04 20.32 -8.94
CA VAL A 327 13.41 19.79 -9.03
C VAL A 327 14.02 20.14 -10.39
N PRO A 328 15.13 20.90 -10.45
CA PRO A 328 15.80 21.26 -11.72
C PRO A 328 16.55 20.06 -12.25
N LEU A 329 15.89 19.22 -13.05
CA LEU A 329 16.38 17.90 -13.46
C LEU A 329 17.78 17.96 -14.11
N ASN A 330 18.01 18.90 -15.00
CA ASN A 330 19.30 19.04 -15.69
C ASN A 330 20.47 19.37 -14.73
N LYS A 331 20.24 20.30 -13.76
CA LYS A 331 21.23 20.64 -12.73
C LYS A 331 21.48 19.46 -11.82
N THR A 332 20.41 18.79 -11.37
CA THR A 332 20.49 17.62 -10.49
C THR A 332 21.27 16.48 -11.15
N ILE A 333 21.04 16.22 -12.44
CA ILE A 333 21.79 15.20 -13.19
C ILE A 333 23.27 15.57 -13.29
N LYS A 334 23.60 16.85 -13.53
CA LYS A 334 25.00 17.30 -13.54
C LYS A 334 25.70 17.03 -12.20
N VAL A 335 25.03 17.36 -11.08
CA VAL A 335 25.52 17.08 -9.72
C VAL A 335 25.72 15.57 -9.50
N ILE A 336 24.75 14.73 -9.89
CA ILE A 336 24.88 13.28 -9.79
C ILE A 336 26.10 12.77 -10.57
N LEU A 337 26.22 13.17 -11.83
CA LEU A 337 27.33 12.70 -12.69
C LEU A 337 28.70 13.17 -12.20
N ASP A 338 28.79 14.34 -11.59
CA ASP A 338 30.01 14.83 -10.96
C ASP A 338 30.35 13.99 -9.72
N ARG A 339 29.39 13.82 -8.79
CA ARG A 339 29.60 13.04 -7.56
C ARG A 339 29.95 11.58 -7.82
N VAL A 340 29.35 10.96 -8.88
CA VAL A 340 29.57 9.56 -9.22
C VAL A 340 30.90 9.36 -9.96
N TYR A 341 31.21 10.19 -10.97
CA TYR A 341 32.32 9.92 -11.88
C TYR A 341 33.55 10.80 -11.62
N SER A 342 33.39 12.05 -11.20
CA SER A 342 34.51 12.95 -10.90
C SER A 342 34.97 12.76 -9.45
N GLN A 343 34.06 12.86 -8.50
CA GLN A 343 34.35 12.70 -7.05
C GLN A 343 34.42 11.24 -6.59
N LYS A 344 33.87 10.30 -7.39
CA LYS A 344 33.84 8.84 -7.11
C LYS A 344 33.24 8.47 -5.75
N LEU A 345 32.22 9.19 -5.29
CA LEU A 345 31.55 8.94 -4.00
C LEU A 345 30.79 7.62 -3.93
N ILE A 346 30.38 7.07 -5.07
CA ILE A 346 29.79 5.73 -5.19
C ILE A 346 30.44 4.97 -6.36
N SER A 347 30.50 3.65 -6.24
CA SER A 347 31.02 2.76 -7.27
C SER A 347 29.90 2.21 -8.15
N THR A 348 30.06 2.25 -9.47
CA THR A 348 29.15 1.64 -10.45
C THR A 348 29.89 1.24 -11.71
N LYS A 349 29.42 0.16 -12.35
CA LYS A 349 29.90 -0.26 -13.68
C LYS A 349 29.19 0.47 -14.84
N LEU A 350 28.13 1.22 -14.54
CA LEU A 350 27.42 2.01 -15.54
C LEU A 350 28.32 3.11 -16.12
N LYS A 351 28.33 3.26 -17.43
CA LYS A 351 28.98 4.39 -18.07
C LYS A 351 28.22 5.70 -17.79
N LYS A 352 28.93 6.82 -17.71
CA LYS A 352 28.35 8.17 -17.47
C LYS A 352 27.13 8.46 -18.39
N ARG A 353 27.27 8.15 -19.69
CA ARG A 353 26.16 8.31 -20.67
C ARG A 353 24.98 7.39 -20.38
N THR A 354 25.24 6.16 -19.92
CA THR A 354 24.20 5.20 -19.59
C THR A 354 23.39 5.67 -18.37
N LEU A 355 24.06 6.06 -17.27
CA LEU A 355 23.39 6.57 -16.09
C LEU A 355 22.54 7.81 -16.41
N LYS A 356 23.10 8.79 -17.14
CA LYS A 356 22.35 9.98 -17.59
C LYS A 356 21.07 9.59 -18.34
N LYS A 357 21.18 8.67 -19.30
CA LYS A 357 20.04 8.22 -20.10
C LYS A 357 18.98 7.54 -19.25
N LEU A 358 19.36 6.64 -18.35
CA LEU A 358 18.42 5.92 -17.48
C LEU A 358 17.67 6.87 -16.54
N ILE A 359 18.33 7.88 -15.97
CA ILE A 359 17.68 8.90 -15.15
C ILE A 359 16.65 9.68 -15.99
N LEU A 360 17.07 10.19 -17.14
CA LEU A 360 16.19 10.96 -18.04
C LEU A 360 14.98 10.13 -18.48
N ASP A 361 15.21 8.90 -18.96
CA ASP A 361 14.11 8.04 -19.42
C ASP A 361 13.12 7.70 -18.27
N THR A 362 13.60 7.57 -17.04
CA THR A 362 12.75 7.31 -15.87
C THR A 362 11.91 8.54 -15.47
N CYS A 363 12.47 9.74 -15.58
CA CYS A 363 11.77 10.97 -15.18
C CYS A 363 10.85 11.52 -16.28
N SER A 364 11.34 11.60 -17.54
CA SER A 364 10.65 12.31 -18.63
C SER A 364 9.73 11.43 -19.48
N LYS A 365 9.72 10.10 -19.26
CA LYS A 365 8.87 9.15 -20.02
C LYS A 365 7.78 8.52 -19.14
N THR A 366 7.30 9.25 -18.14
CA THR A 366 6.20 8.80 -17.29
C THR A 366 4.87 9.13 -17.96
N ALA A 367 4.34 8.16 -18.71
CA ALA A 367 2.99 8.24 -19.25
C ALA A 367 1.97 7.74 -18.22
N PHE A 368 0.83 8.42 -18.15
CA PHE A 368 -0.27 8.04 -17.27
C PHE A 368 -1.62 8.41 -17.88
N MET A 369 -2.65 7.72 -17.44
CA MET A 369 -4.03 7.92 -17.85
C MET A 369 -4.82 8.64 -16.77
N PHE A 370 -5.69 9.55 -17.18
CA PHE A 370 -6.72 10.15 -16.36
C PHE A 370 -7.93 10.48 -17.23
N ASP A 371 -9.10 9.98 -16.85
CA ASP A 371 -10.38 10.17 -17.55
C ASP A 371 -10.21 9.83 -19.05
N ASP A 372 -9.73 8.61 -19.33
CA ASP A 372 -9.45 8.07 -20.66
C ASP A 372 -8.44 8.86 -21.52
N THR A 373 -7.92 9.99 -21.00
CA THR A 373 -6.90 10.79 -21.68
C THR A 373 -5.50 10.39 -21.22
N ILE A 374 -4.58 10.23 -22.17
CA ILE A 374 -3.20 9.84 -21.89
C ILE A 374 -2.32 11.08 -21.83
N TYR A 375 -1.70 11.27 -20.68
CA TYR A 375 -0.75 12.35 -20.40
C TYR A 375 0.67 11.81 -20.27
N GLU A 376 1.63 12.69 -20.53
CA GLU A 376 3.03 12.43 -20.22
C GLU A 376 3.66 13.62 -19.54
N GLN A 377 4.41 13.40 -18.47
CA GLN A 377 5.16 14.44 -17.80
C GLN A 377 6.43 14.78 -18.58
N LYS A 378 6.65 16.07 -18.85
CA LYS A 378 7.79 16.62 -19.61
C LYS A 378 8.92 17.10 -18.69
N ASP A 379 8.58 17.78 -17.59
CA ASP A 379 9.52 18.38 -16.66
C ASP A 379 9.13 18.14 -15.20
N GLY A 380 10.09 18.28 -14.29
CA GLY A 380 9.95 17.88 -12.89
C GLY A 380 9.91 16.38 -12.68
N VAL A 381 9.53 15.95 -11.49
CA VAL A 381 9.39 14.53 -11.14
C VAL A 381 7.98 14.26 -10.63
N SER A 382 7.31 13.25 -11.19
CA SER A 382 5.94 12.94 -10.79
C SER A 382 5.86 12.49 -9.33
N MET A 383 4.87 13.03 -8.60
CA MET A 383 4.54 12.56 -7.26
C MET A 383 4.08 11.10 -7.33
N GLY A 384 4.89 10.20 -6.79
CA GLY A 384 4.71 8.75 -6.87
C GLY A 384 5.78 8.01 -7.68
N ALA A 385 6.68 8.72 -8.39
CA ALA A 385 7.85 8.11 -8.99
C ALA A 385 8.89 7.74 -7.92
N SER A 386 9.49 6.54 -8.05
CA SER A 386 10.48 6.05 -7.08
C SER A 386 11.73 6.92 -6.98
N LEU A 387 12.10 7.59 -8.06
CA LEU A 387 13.32 8.42 -8.15
C LEU A 387 13.11 9.85 -7.60
N GLY A 388 11.86 10.31 -7.46
CA GLY A 388 11.55 11.67 -7.02
C GLY A 388 12.22 12.10 -5.72
N PRO A 389 12.04 11.35 -4.62
CA PRO A 389 12.66 11.70 -3.33
C PRO A 389 14.19 11.76 -3.38
N VAL A 390 14.82 10.87 -4.15
CA VAL A 390 16.30 10.84 -4.27
C VAL A 390 16.81 12.08 -5.00
N LEU A 391 16.20 12.44 -6.12
CA LEU A 391 16.61 13.64 -6.86
C LEU A 391 16.39 14.91 -6.05
N ALA A 392 15.27 15.01 -5.34
CA ALA A 392 14.96 16.10 -4.45
C ALA A 392 16.00 16.22 -3.33
N ASN A 393 16.35 15.12 -2.66
CA ASN A 393 17.38 15.14 -1.61
C ASN A 393 18.76 15.49 -2.15
N ILE A 394 19.16 15.00 -3.34
CA ILE A 394 20.47 15.32 -3.92
C ILE A 394 20.60 16.82 -4.22
N ILE A 395 19.58 17.46 -4.78
CA ILE A 395 19.64 18.91 -5.03
C ILE A 395 19.66 19.72 -3.73
N MET A 396 18.96 19.23 -2.69
CA MET A 396 18.99 19.84 -1.37
C MET A 396 20.36 19.69 -0.70
N THR A 397 21.02 18.50 -0.79
CA THR A 397 22.39 18.35 -0.29
C THR A 397 23.40 19.23 -1.03
N GLU A 398 23.15 19.55 -2.29
CA GLU A 398 23.98 20.48 -3.06
C GLU A 398 23.81 21.94 -2.58
N LEU A 399 22.57 22.34 -2.24
CA LEU A 399 22.30 23.63 -1.60
C LEU A 399 23.03 23.72 -0.25
N GLU A 400 22.94 22.66 0.55
CA GLU A 400 23.56 22.61 1.88
C GLU A 400 25.07 22.79 1.81
N LEU A 401 25.74 22.06 0.93
CA LEU A 401 27.20 22.18 0.73
C LEU A 401 27.65 23.57 0.20
N LYS A 402 26.79 24.25 -0.57
CA LYS A 402 27.17 25.53 -1.19
C LYS A 402 26.76 26.76 -0.39
N VAL A 403 25.63 26.67 0.30
CA VAL A 403 25.02 27.81 0.99
C VAL A 403 25.10 27.63 2.50
N VAL A 404 24.59 26.50 3.03
CA VAL A 404 24.47 26.29 4.47
C VAL A 404 25.85 26.20 5.14
N ASP A 405 26.80 25.43 4.57
CA ASP A 405 28.13 25.29 5.12
C ASP A 405 28.81 26.66 5.25
N ARG A 406 28.69 27.53 4.24
CA ARG A 406 29.21 28.89 4.26
C ARG A 406 28.57 29.75 5.35
N LEU A 407 27.24 29.70 5.48
CA LEU A 407 26.50 30.49 6.47
C LEU A 407 26.80 30.02 7.91
N ILE A 408 27.04 28.74 8.11
CA ILE A 408 27.49 28.20 9.41
C ILE A 408 28.94 28.67 9.72
N GLN A 409 29.85 28.59 8.74
CA GLN A 409 31.24 29.06 8.90
C GLN A 409 31.29 30.56 9.24
N ASN A 410 30.41 31.37 8.66
CA ASN A 410 30.28 32.80 8.94
C ASN A 410 29.55 33.07 10.27
N GLY A 411 29.06 32.05 10.99
CA GLY A 411 28.40 32.22 12.27
C GLY A 411 26.95 32.71 12.20
N GLN A 412 26.37 32.88 10.99
CA GLN A 412 25.00 33.35 10.78
C GLN A 412 23.96 32.26 11.13
N ILE A 413 24.29 30.99 10.92
CA ILE A 413 23.49 29.85 11.33
C ILE A 413 24.23 29.08 12.43
N LYS A 414 23.62 28.88 13.58
CA LYS A 414 24.17 28.09 14.69
C LYS A 414 23.74 26.64 14.72
N PHE A 415 22.55 26.37 14.15
CA PHE A 415 22.02 25.03 13.99
C PHE A 415 21.23 24.93 12.70
N TYR A 416 21.39 23.82 11.99
CA TYR A 416 20.61 23.51 10.80
C TYR A 416 20.30 22.00 10.75
N ALA A 417 19.05 21.66 10.48
CA ALA A 417 18.60 20.29 10.27
C ALA A 417 17.53 20.22 9.18
N ARG A 418 17.54 19.16 8.36
CA ARG A 418 16.58 19.00 7.27
C ARG A 418 15.99 17.59 7.21
N TYR A 419 14.68 17.55 6.98
CA TYR A 419 13.94 16.33 6.63
C TYR A 419 13.19 16.56 5.31
N VAL A 420 13.74 16.06 4.20
CA VAL A 420 13.26 16.23 2.82
C VAL A 420 13.16 17.72 2.43
N ASP A 421 11.98 18.32 2.56
CA ASP A 421 11.66 19.73 2.28
C ASP A 421 11.54 20.60 3.54
N ASP A 422 11.23 20.01 4.68
CA ASP A 422 11.14 20.72 5.95
C ASP A 422 12.55 20.98 6.52
N THR A 423 12.87 22.25 6.86
CA THR A 423 14.15 22.63 7.49
C THR A 423 13.93 23.37 8.80
N LEU A 424 14.84 23.22 9.74
CA LEU A 424 14.85 23.95 11.00
C LEU A 424 16.21 24.60 11.18
N LEU A 425 16.22 25.90 11.48
CA LEU A 425 17.41 26.71 11.67
C LEU A 425 17.37 27.42 13.02
N LEU A 426 18.54 27.64 13.62
CA LEU A 426 18.73 28.53 14.77
C LEU A 426 19.57 29.72 14.31
N VAL A 427 18.94 30.90 14.24
CA VAL A 427 19.50 32.12 13.65
C VAL A 427 19.10 33.33 14.47
N LYS A 428 19.78 34.47 14.27
CA LYS A 428 19.33 35.73 14.79
C LYS A 428 18.17 36.30 13.99
N PRO A 429 17.14 36.90 14.59
CA PRO A 429 15.97 37.46 13.88
C PRO A 429 16.32 38.45 12.77
N GLU A 430 17.36 39.26 12.96
CA GLU A 430 17.85 40.24 11.99
C GLU A 430 18.46 39.59 10.73
N ASP A 431 19.00 38.36 10.83
CA ASP A 431 19.68 37.68 9.72
C ASP A 431 18.70 36.86 8.85
N VAL A 432 17.48 36.60 9.34
CA VAL A 432 16.52 35.67 8.71
C VAL A 432 16.25 35.98 7.26
N ASP A 433 15.98 37.26 6.94
CA ASP A 433 15.59 37.66 5.58
C ASP A 433 16.78 37.60 4.62
N GLY A 434 18.01 37.93 5.10
CA GLY A 434 19.24 37.77 4.35
C GLY A 434 19.55 36.31 4.05
N ILE A 435 19.42 35.43 5.03
CA ILE A 435 19.60 33.99 4.87
C ILE A 435 18.55 33.42 3.89
N LEU A 436 17.28 33.84 3.98
CA LEU A 436 16.23 33.41 3.06
C LEU A 436 16.56 33.82 1.61
N GLN A 437 17.09 35.02 1.42
CA GLN A 437 17.51 35.48 0.10
C GLN A 437 18.66 34.65 -0.47
N GLU A 438 19.65 34.28 0.34
CA GLU A 438 20.75 33.39 -0.07
C GLU A 438 20.23 31.99 -0.51
N PHE A 439 19.25 31.42 0.23
CA PHE A 439 18.62 30.18 -0.15
C PHE A 439 17.86 30.29 -1.47
N ASN A 440 17.11 31.37 -1.67
CA ASN A 440 16.33 31.62 -2.89
C ASN A 440 17.21 31.92 -4.11
N ASN A 441 18.40 32.48 -3.92
CA ASN A 441 19.39 32.72 -4.98
C ASN A 441 20.06 31.42 -5.48
N PHE A 442 19.95 30.30 -4.77
CA PHE A 442 20.56 29.05 -5.18
C PHE A 442 20.07 28.55 -6.54
N HIS A 443 18.74 28.66 -6.79
CA HIS A 443 18.16 28.29 -8.07
C HIS A 443 16.72 28.83 -8.22
N ASN A 444 16.38 29.39 -9.39
CA ASN A 444 15.07 29.98 -9.64
C ASN A 444 13.87 29.04 -9.38
N ASN A 445 14.04 27.74 -9.60
CA ASN A 445 12.96 26.75 -9.36
C ASN A 445 12.86 26.31 -7.88
N ILE A 446 13.89 26.54 -7.05
CA ILE A 446 13.90 26.14 -5.64
C ILE A 446 13.70 27.41 -4.82
N GLN A 447 12.48 27.60 -4.36
CA GLN A 447 12.08 28.79 -3.61
C GLN A 447 11.57 28.41 -2.24
N PHE A 448 12.02 29.13 -1.22
CA PHE A 448 11.68 28.92 0.18
C PHE A 448 10.71 29.97 0.70
N THR A 449 9.91 29.57 1.66
CA THR A 449 9.15 30.46 2.55
C THR A 449 9.62 30.25 3.97
N VAL A 450 9.51 31.29 4.80
CA VAL A 450 9.91 31.25 6.21
C VAL A 450 8.71 31.23 7.14
N ASP A 451 8.79 30.43 8.21
CA ASP A 451 7.95 30.52 9.39
C ASP A 451 8.85 30.95 10.58
N LYS A 452 8.60 32.15 11.09
CA LYS A 452 9.35 32.75 12.20
C LYS A 452 8.81 32.36 13.58
N PHE A 453 7.69 31.61 13.65
CA PHE A 453 7.00 31.17 14.87
C PHE A 453 6.64 32.32 15.84
N GLU A 454 6.32 33.51 15.30
CA GLU A 454 6.07 34.72 16.09
C GLU A 454 4.90 34.58 17.08
N ASN A 455 3.86 33.79 16.70
CA ASN A 455 2.64 33.62 17.49
C ASN A 455 2.39 32.18 17.97
N CYS A 456 3.39 31.30 17.88
CA CYS A 456 3.24 29.90 18.28
C CYS A 456 4.56 29.32 18.83
N VAL A 457 4.43 28.20 19.54
CA VAL A 457 5.60 27.42 19.95
C VAL A 457 6.30 26.86 18.70
N PRO A 458 7.63 27.02 18.57
CA PRO A 458 8.37 26.44 17.46
C PRO A 458 8.08 24.95 17.32
N HIS A 459 7.81 24.53 16.11
CA HIS A 459 7.53 23.13 15.83
C HIS A 459 8.25 22.65 14.55
N PHE A 460 8.68 21.40 14.60
CA PHE A 460 9.38 20.79 13.49
C PHE A 460 9.00 19.31 13.37
N LEU A 461 8.59 18.89 12.18
CA LEU A 461 8.00 17.58 11.94
C LEU A 461 6.74 17.37 12.80
N ASP A 462 6.82 16.54 13.83
CA ASP A 462 5.77 16.30 14.82
C ASP A 462 6.23 16.55 16.26
N LEU A 463 7.18 17.48 16.42
CA LEU A 463 7.72 17.93 17.70
C LEU A 463 7.39 19.42 17.93
N GLU A 464 6.95 19.76 19.12
CA GLU A 464 6.98 21.12 19.66
C GLU A 464 8.26 21.29 20.46
N VAL A 465 8.95 22.41 20.23
CA VAL A 465 10.24 22.72 20.85
C VAL A 465 10.04 23.80 21.90
N HIS A 466 9.99 23.41 23.16
CA HIS A 466 9.92 24.30 24.31
C HIS A 466 11.31 24.47 24.94
N ARG A 467 11.55 25.57 25.66
CA ARG A 467 12.80 25.75 26.42
C ARG A 467 13.03 24.64 27.46
N ASP A 468 11.95 24.18 28.08
CA ASP A 468 11.95 23.11 29.10
C ASP A 468 11.88 21.70 28.53
N GLY A 469 11.87 21.54 27.20
CA GLY A 469 11.91 20.24 26.54
C GLY A 469 10.97 20.09 25.35
N LEU A 470 10.74 18.84 24.95
CA LEU A 470 9.99 18.51 23.74
C LEU A 470 8.60 17.92 24.06
N SER A 471 7.61 18.27 23.24
CA SER A 471 6.29 17.65 23.24
C SER A 471 5.87 17.24 21.80
N ILE A 472 4.72 16.55 21.68
CA ILE A 472 4.22 16.11 20.37
C ILE A 472 3.38 17.20 19.74
N TYR A 473 3.84 17.70 18.59
CA TYR A 473 3.06 18.61 17.75
C TYR A 473 2.00 17.87 16.95
N ARG A 474 0.84 18.47 16.82
CA ARG A 474 -0.23 17.99 15.93
C ARG A 474 -0.77 19.14 15.10
N LYS A 475 -0.71 18.98 13.79
CA LYS A 475 -1.31 19.95 12.85
C LYS A 475 -2.82 20.06 13.09
N ASP A 476 -3.41 21.22 12.84
CA ASP A 476 -4.86 21.47 12.99
C ASP A 476 -5.72 20.51 12.16
N THR A 477 -5.14 19.98 11.08
CA THR A 477 -5.76 18.95 10.24
C THR A 477 -5.82 17.56 10.87
N HIS A 478 -5.30 17.39 12.08
CA HIS A 478 -5.29 16.10 12.78
C HIS A 478 -6.69 15.76 13.29
N THR A 479 -7.32 14.74 12.71
CA THR A 479 -8.72 14.36 13.01
C THR A 479 -8.86 13.40 14.19
N ALA A 480 -7.78 12.97 14.82
CA ALA A 480 -7.76 11.89 15.84
C ALA A 480 -8.39 10.56 15.36
N GLN A 481 -8.62 10.43 14.03
CA GLN A 481 -9.17 9.21 13.44
C GLN A 481 -8.06 8.18 13.20
N PHE A 482 -8.19 7.04 13.85
CA PHE A 482 -7.33 5.87 13.71
C PHE A 482 -8.16 4.63 13.34
N THR A 483 -7.56 3.44 13.38
CA THR A 483 -8.31 2.21 13.20
C THR A 483 -9.33 2.06 14.33
N HIS A 484 -10.61 2.11 13.99
CA HIS A 484 -11.71 2.00 14.94
C HIS A 484 -11.77 0.60 15.59
N TYR A 485 -12.26 0.52 16.81
CA TYR A 485 -12.42 -0.75 17.54
C TYR A 485 -13.24 -1.78 16.77
N ASP A 486 -14.30 -1.35 16.08
CA ASP A 486 -15.18 -2.22 15.27
C ASP A 486 -14.62 -2.51 13.86
N SER A 487 -13.48 -1.94 13.48
CA SER A 487 -12.87 -2.23 12.19
C SER A 487 -12.60 -3.73 12.05
N TYR A 488 -13.01 -4.34 10.94
CA TYR A 488 -12.83 -5.77 10.71
C TYR A 488 -11.39 -6.07 10.28
N THR A 489 -10.53 -6.18 11.28
CA THR A 489 -9.10 -6.44 11.12
C THR A 489 -8.54 -7.17 12.33
N LYS A 490 -7.38 -7.81 12.16
CA LYS A 490 -6.68 -8.54 13.21
C LYS A 490 -6.43 -7.65 14.44
N TRP A 491 -6.58 -8.25 15.64
CA TRP A 491 -6.45 -7.55 16.91
C TRP A 491 -5.15 -6.73 17.04
N ASN A 492 -4.01 -7.32 16.71
CA ASN A 492 -2.73 -6.61 16.78
C ASN A 492 -2.67 -5.38 15.86
N HIS A 493 -3.35 -5.39 14.70
CA HIS A 493 -3.44 -4.25 13.82
C HIS A 493 -4.35 -3.15 14.39
N LYS A 494 -5.42 -3.55 15.12
CA LYS A 494 -6.30 -2.58 15.79
C LYS A 494 -5.56 -1.75 16.82
N ILE A 495 -4.74 -2.38 17.66
CA ILE A 495 -4.04 -1.71 18.79
C ILE A 495 -2.65 -1.18 18.41
N ALA A 496 -2.20 -1.40 17.17
CA ALA A 496 -0.86 -1.00 16.73
C ALA A 496 -0.63 0.51 16.85
N TRP A 497 -1.63 1.33 16.51
CA TRP A 497 -1.53 2.77 16.60
C TRP A 497 -1.41 3.28 18.05
N ILE A 498 -2.13 2.66 19.00
CA ILE A 498 -2.00 3.02 20.44
C ILE A 498 -0.57 2.73 20.90
N ARG A 499 -0.04 1.55 20.57
CA ARG A 499 1.35 1.18 20.89
C ARG A 499 2.36 2.12 20.26
N SER A 500 2.13 2.49 18.99
CA SER A 500 3.00 3.42 18.28
C SER A 500 3.03 4.80 18.96
N LEU A 501 1.87 5.37 19.28
CA LEU A 501 1.78 6.66 19.96
C LEU A 501 2.41 6.63 21.36
N VAL A 502 2.18 5.57 22.14
CA VAL A 502 2.82 5.42 23.46
C VAL A 502 4.34 5.31 23.36
N ASN A 503 4.85 4.56 22.37
CA ASN A 503 6.30 4.48 22.14
C ASN A 503 6.89 5.82 21.68
N ARG A 504 6.14 6.59 20.91
CA ARG A 504 6.54 7.95 20.52
C ARG A 504 6.58 8.88 21.72
N ALA A 505 5.53 8.87 22.56
CA ALA A 505 5.51 9.65 23.80
C ALA A 505 6.73 9.35 24.69
N LYS A 506 7.05 8.07 24.91
CA LYS A 506 8.23 7.64 25.69
C LYS A 506 9.56 8.14 25.17
N LYS A 507 9.71 8.29 23.86
CA LYS A 507 11.00 8.59 23.24
C LYS A 507 11.17 10.06 22.87
N LEU A 508 10.08 10.74 22.52
CA LEU A 508 10.10 12.09 21.98
C LEU A 508 9.81 13.14 23.03
N CYS A 509 8.82 12.90 23.93
CA CYS A 509 8.48 13.85 24.95
C CYS A 509 9.52 13.90 26.08
N SER A 510 9.70 15.07 26.66
CA SER A 510 10.39 15.21 27.95
C SER A 510 9.60 14.52 29.08
N PRO A 511 10.27 14.00 30.11
CA PRO A 511 9.65 13.13 31.12
C PRO A 511 8.38 13.72 31.77
N ASP A 512 8.36 15.01 32.05
CA ASP A 512 7.25 15.78 32.60
C ASP A 512 6.03 15.84 31.66
N LYS A 513 6.25 15.84 30.34
CA LYS A 513 5.22 15.97 29.31
C LYS A 513 4.60 14.62 28.87
N VAL A 514 5.23 13.49 29.23
CA VAL A 514 4.75 12.13 28.85
C VAL A 514 3.34 11.85 29.41
N ALA A 515 3.05 12.27 30.64
CA ALA A 515 1.76 12.01 31.27
C ALA A 515 0.60 12.71 30.53
N ALA A 516 0.80 13.95 30.10
CA ALA A 516 -0.17 14.72 29.31
C ALA A 516 -0.44 14.06 27.95
N GLU A 517 0.63 13.62 27.27
CA GLU A 517 0.51 12.91 25.99
C GLU A 517 -0.25 11.58 26.15
N VAL A 518 -0.02 10.83 27.21
CA VAL A 518 -0.77 9.60 27.51
C VAL A 518 -2.27 9.88 27.72
N GLN A 519 -2.65 11.00 28.34
CA GLN A 519 -4.07 11.40 28.46
C GLN A 519 -4.67 11.72 27.08
N THR A 520 -3.92 12.39 26.21
CA THR A 520 -4.31 12.65 24.81
C THR A 520 -4.54 11.34 24.05
N ILE A 521 -3.65 10.36 24.19
CA ILE A 521 -3.80 9.02 23.56
C ILE A 521 -5.06 8.31 24.07
N LYS A 522 -5.36 8.38 25.37
CA LYS A 522 -6.60 7.81 25.93
C LYS A 522 -7.86 8.49 25.35
N LYS A 523 -7.82 9.80 25.15
CA LYS A 523 -8.89 10.58 24.51
C LYS A 523 -9.12 10.12 23.06
N PHE A 524 -8.04 9.99 22.28
CA PHE A 524 -8.13 9.45 20.92
C PHE A 524 -8.68 8.03 20.88
N ALA A 525 -8.26 7.17 21.80
CA ALA A 525 -8.75 5.81 21.87
C ALA A 525 -10.26 5.76 22.20
N SER A 526 -10.76 6.66 23.05
CA SER A 526 -12.19 6.80 23.29
C SER A 526 -12.95 7.21 22.02
N TYR A 527 -12.46 8.18 21.26
CA TYR A 527 -13.07 8.60 19.98
C TYR A 527 -13.13 7.47 18.96
N ASN A 528 -12.17 6.55 18.99
CA ASN A 528 -12.11 5.38 18.10
C ASN A 528 -12.79 4.13 18.71
N GLY A 529 -13.67 4.30 19.72
CA GLY A 529 -14.53 3.25 20.27
C GLY A 529 -13.82 2.23 21.17
N PHE A 530 -12.58 2.49 21.62
CA PHE A 530 -11.86 1.53 22.44
C PHE A 530 -12.31 1.57 23.91
N PRO A 531 -12.66 0.41 24.51
CA PRO A 531 -12.95 0.31 25.94
C PRO A 531 -11.76 0.76 26.81
N LYS A 532 -12.02 1.54 27.86
CA LYS A 532 -10.99 2.12 28.74
C LYS A 532 -10.03 1.08 29.32
N TRP A 533 -10.53 -0.10 29.70
CA TRP A 533 -9.70 -1.18 30.27
C TRP A 533 -8.70 -1.75 29.27
N ILE A 534 -9.10 -1.87 27.98
CA ILE A 534 -8.21 -2.30 26.90
C ILE A 534 -7.08 -1.28 26.73
N VAL A 535 -7.44 0.00 26.65
CA VAL A 535 -6.48 1.09 26.47
C VAL A 535 -5.47 1.10 27.62
N LYS A 536 -5.94 1.00 28.87
CA LYS A 536 -5.07 0.92 30.06
C LYS A 536 -4.11 -0.27 29.97
N SER A 537 -4.62 -1.45 29.63
CA SER A 537 -3.79 -2.66 29.48
C SER A 537 -2.73 -2.51 28.38
N VAL A 538 -3.10 -1.99 27.20
CA VAL A 538 -2.17 -1.79 26.08
C VAL A 538 -1.08 -0.78 26.43
N ILE A 539 -1.43 0.32 27.09
CA ILE A 539 -0.49 1.33 27.56
C ILE A 539 0.51 0.71 28.55
N GLN A 540 0.03 0.03 29.61
CA GLN A 540 0.89 -0.64 30.60
C GLN A 540 1.83 -1.64 29.96
N GLN A 541 1.32 -2.53 29.08
CA GLN A 541 2.14 -3.50 28.35
C GLN A 541 3.23 -2.82 27.50
N THR A 542 2.92 -1.65 26.91
CA THR A 542 3.88 -0.92 26.06
C THR A 542 4.94 -0.23 26.91
N PHE A 543 4.58 0.31 28.09
CA PHE A 543 5.55 0.89 29.02
C PHE A 543 6.50 -0.18 29.60
N ASN A 544 5.96 -1.34 29.97
CA ASN A 544 6.72 -2.42 30.61
C ASN A 544 7.54 -3.27 29.62
N LYS A 545 7.35 -3.08 28.30
CA LYS A 545 8.12 -3.82 27.31
C LYS A 545 9.53 -3.26 27.22
N THR A 546 10.49 -3.92 27.91
CA THR A 546 11.92 -3.74 27.68
C THR A 546 12.26 -4.19 26.25
N ARG A 547 13.16 -3.48 25.55
CA ARG A 547 13.72 -3.94 24.28
C ARG A 547 14.31 -5.34 24.47
N ARG A 548 13.76 -6.33 23.81
CA ARG A 548 14.56 -7.52 23.50
C ARG A 548 15.65 -7.05 22.53
N SER A 549 16.90 -7.31 22.87
CA SER A 549 18.02 -7.05 21.97
C SER A 549 17.75 -7.71 20.62
N GLU A 550 17.96 -6.99 19.52
CA GLU A 550 17.83 -7.49 18.14
C GLU A 550 18.89 -8.57 17.79
N THR A 551 19.66 -9.00 18.77
CA THR A 551 20.83 -9.88 18.61
C THR A 551 20.51 -11.37 18.46
N ASP A 552 19.24 -11.78 18.47
CA ASP A 552 18.87 -13.19 18.21
C ASP A 552 18.16 -13.37 16.84
N GLN A 553 18.73 -12.83 15.77
CA GLN A 553 18.49 -13.38 14.44
C GLN A 553 19.43 -14.59 14.28
N ASN A 554 18.94 -15.77 14.61
CA ASN A 554 19.58 -17.00 14.21
C ASN A 554 19.64 -17.00 12.67
N GLU A 555 20.83 -16.85 12.10
CA GLU A 555 21.08 -16.79 10.65
C GLU A 555 20.57 -18.04 9.90
N ASP A 556 20.24 -19.12 10.60
CA ASP A 556 19.72 -20.38 10.06
C ASP A 556 18.19 -20.56 10.14
N GLU A 557 17.40 -19.52 10.45
CA GLU A 557 15.94 -19.67 10.56
C GLU A 557 15.26 -19.68 9.18
N THR A 558 14.72 -20.83 8.77
CA THR A 558 13.91 -20.94 7.54
C THR A 558 12.50 -20.43 7.78
N THR A 559 12.17 -19.23 7.28
CA THR A 559 10.81 -18.70 7.35
C THR A 559 9.97 -19.07 6.13
N LEU A 560 8.78 -19.62 6.38
CA LEU A 560 7.75 -19.96 5.39
C LEU A 560 6.58 -18.97 5.49
N TYR A 561 6.13 -18.47 4.35
CA TYR A 561 5.15 -17.38 4.30
C TYR A 561 3.80 -17.83 3.73
N MET A 562 2.70 -17.38 4.35
CA MET A 562 1.35 -17.55 3.84
C MET A 562 0.53 -16.29 4.09
N SER A 563 -0.21 -15.83 3.08
CA SER A 563 -1.16 -14.72 3.19
C SER A 563 -2.58 -15.25 3.09
N LEU A 564 -3.44 -14.81 4.01
CA LEU A 564 -4.85 -15.21 4.07
C LEU A 564 -5.75 -13.98 4.16
N PRO A 565 -6.96 -14.01 3.59
CA PRO A 565 -7.97 -13.00 3.88
C PRO A 565 -8.39 -13.08 5.35
N TYR A 566 -8.65 -11.92 5.96
CA TYR A 566 -9.13 -11.86 7.34
C TYR A 566 -10.64 -12.15 7.39
N THR A 567 -11.00 -13.24 8.05
CA THR A 567 -12.38 -13.70 8.20
C THR A 567 -12.82 -13.80 9.67
N GLY A 568 -12.20 -13.02 10.55
CA GLY A 568 -12.62 -12.88 11.94
C GLY A 568 -11.76 -13.58 12.98
N LYS A 569 -12.21 -13.54 14.23
CA LYS A 569 -11.48 -14.13 15.38
C LYS A 569 -11.38 -15.65 15.32
N GLU A 570 -12.39 -16.30 14.74
CA GLU A 570 -12.38 -17.76 14.55
C GLU A 570 -11.24 -18.15 13.61
N ALA A 571 -11.07 -17.45 12.51
CA ALA A 571 -9.95 -17.65 11.59
C ALA A 571 -8.59 -17.47 12.29
N GLU A 572 -8.44 -16.46 13.15
CA GLU A 572 -7.21 -16.30 13.95
C GLU A 572 -6.94 -17.53 14.83
N THR A 573 -8.00 -18.12 15.40
CA THR A 573 -7.90 -19.30 16.27
C THR A 573 -7.52 -20.55 15.46
N ILE A 574 -8.16 -20.75 14.30
CA ILE A 574 -7.84 -21.84 13.36
C ILE A 574 -6.37 -21.76 12.96
N VAL A 575 -5.93 -20.60 12.48
CA VAL A 575 -4.54 -20.40 12.03
C VAL A 575 -3.54 -20.60 13.17
N ARG A 576 -3.82 -20.05 14.36
CA ARG A 576 -2.96 -20.22 15.53
C ARG A 576 -2.80 -21.70 15.93
N ARG A 577 -3.88 -22.48 15.91
CA ARG A 577 -3.85 -23.93 16.21
C ARG A 577 -3.07 -24.68 15.14
N SER A 578 -3.33 -24.41 13.87
CA SER A 578 -2.65 -25.04 12.74
C SER A 578 -1.15 -24.72 12.73
N LYS A 579 -0.79 -23.44 12.96
CA LYS A 579 0.60 -23.02 13.11
C LYS A 579 1.32 -23.78 14.24
N LYS A 580 0.67 -23.92 15.42
CA LYS A 580 1.25 -24.67 16.56
C LYS A 580 1.47 -26.13 16.19
N ARG A 581 0.53 -26.78 15.48
CA ARG A 581 0.66 -28.19 15.05
C ARG A 581 1.80 -28.35 14.03
N LEU A 582 1.86 -27.48 13.01
CA LEU A 582 2.93 -27.47 12.02
C LEU A 582 4.31 -27.23 12.68
N SER A 583 4.43 -26.21 13.53
CA SER A 583 5.68 -25.95 14.25
C SER A 583 6.12 -27.12 15.14
N LYS A 584 5.16 -27.84 15.75
CA LYS A 584 5.48 -29.07 16.53
C LYS A 584 5.96 -30.23 15.63
N LEU A 585 5.33 -30.38 14.47
CA LEU A 585 5.67 -31.41 13.50
C LEU A 585 7.10 -31.24 12.96
N PHE A 586 7.49 -29.99 12.66
CA PHE A 586 8.81 -29.67 12.11
C PHE A 586 9.86 -29.23 13.16
N LYS A 587 9.59 -29.43 14.46
CA LYS A 587 10.52 -29.03 15.53
C LYS A 587 11.86 -29.79 15.49
N ARG A 588 11.89 -30.99 14.92
CA ARG A 588 13.08 -31.87 14.81
C ARG A 588 13.95 -31.49 13.59
N GLU A 589 13.37 -30.86 12.59
CA GLU A 589 14.07 -30.39 11.41
C GLU A 589 14.32 -28.92 11.58
N LYS A 590 15.55 -28.42 11.59
CA LYS A 590 16.01 -27.03 11.60
C LYS A 590 15.01 -25.96 12.10
N ASN A 591 15.42 -24.83 12.54
CA ASN A 591 14.59 -23.70 12.98
C ASN A 591 13.61 -23.23 11.88
N VAL A 592 12.41 -23.84 11.81
CA VAL A 592 11.36 -23.48 10.84
C VAL A 592 10.34 -22.56 11.48
N LYS A 593 10.17 -21.38 10.90
CA LYS A 593 9.18 -20.38 11.31
C LYS A 593 8.07 -20.25 10.29
N PHE A 594 6.82 -20.45 10.71
CA PHE A 594 5.64 -20.20 9.90
C PHE A 594 5.16 -18.76 10.11
N SER A 595 5.26 -17.93 9.08
CA SER A 595 4.76 -16.56 9.06
C SER A 595 3.43 -16.49 8.30
N ILE A 596 2.31 -16.66 9.01
CA ILE A 596 0.96 -16.58 8.42
C ILE A 596 0.35 -15.25 8.82
N PHE A 597 0.01 -14.42 7.82
CA PHE A 597 -0.53 -13.09 8.03
C PHE A 597 -1.88 -12.91 7.33
N PHE A 598 -2.70 -12.04 7.92
CA PHE A 598 -4.03 -11.73 7.42
C PHE A 598 -4.07 -10.41 6.69
N GLN A 599 -4.82 -10.37 5.59
CA GLN A 599 -5.13 -9.16 4.83
C GLN A 599 -6.60 -8.79 5.05
N SER A 600 -6.84 -7.57 5.51
CA SER A 600 -8.19 -7.02 5.70
C SER A 600 -8.65 -6.25 4.48
N THR A 601 -9.89 -6.44 4.06
CA THR A 601 -10.50 -5.62 3.00
C THR A 601 -10.89 -4.27 3.58
N LYS A 602 -10.28 -3.20 3.10
CA LYS A 602 -10.58 -1.83 3.54
C LYS A 602 -11.67 -1.20 2.67
N LEU A 603 -12.39 -0.23 3.22
CA LEU A 603 -13.38 0.55 2.49
C LEU A 603 -12.76 1.22 1.25
N SER A 604 -11.51 1.69 1.33
CA SER A 604 -10.75 2.25 0.22
C SER A 604 -10.58 1.32 -1.00
N PHE A 605 -10.75 0.01 -0.83
CA PHE A 605 -10.74 -0.93 -1.94
C PHE A 605 -11.93 -0.68 -2.90
N PHE A 606 -13.05 -0.22 -2.38
CA PHE A 606 -14.26 0.05 -3.14
C PHE A 606 -14.37 1.50 -3.64
N THR A 607 -13.53 2.42 -3.13
CA THR A 607 -13.59 3.86 -3.44
C THR A 607 -12.47 4.34 -4.37
N SER A 608 -11.75 3.45 -5.04
CA SER A 608 -10.69 3.84 -5.97
C SER A 608 -11.24 4.69 -7.12
N ASN A 609 -10.63 5.85 -7.34
CA ASN A 609 -10.95 6.77 -8.43
C ASN A 609 -9.94 6.71 -9.59
N LYS A 610 -9.09 5.68 -9.58
CA LYS A 610 -8.17 5.42 -10.70
C LYS A 610 -8.94 4.79 -11.85
N ASP A 611 -8.65 5.20 -13.06
CA ASP A 611 -9.22 4.59 -14.25
C ASP A 611 -9.05 3.07 -14.27
N ARG A 612 -9.95 2.38 -14.91
CA ARG A 612 -9.83 0.94 -15.08
C ARG A 612 -8.68 0.64 -16.03
N ILE A 613 -7.84 -0.33 -15.66
CA ILE A 613 -6.80 -0.80 -16.57
C ILE A 613 -7.50 -1.51 -17.73
N PRO A 614 -7.24 -1.13 -19.00
CA PRO A 614 -7.77 -1.82 -20.15
C PRO A 614 -7.46 -3.33 -20.09
N LEU A 615 -8.36 -4.18 -20.56
CA LEU A 615 -8.24 -5.63 -20.42
C LEU A 615 -6.87 -6.13 -20.89
N LEU A 616 -6.43 -5.67 -22.04
CA LEU A 616 -5.17 -6.10 -22.68
C LEU A 616 -3.91 -5.62 -21.92
N SER A 617 -4.00 -4.55 -21.14
CA SER A 617 -2.89 -4.02 -20.32
C SER A 617 -2.77 -4.69 -18.95
N ASN A 618 -3.68 -5.60 -18.60
CA ASN A 618 -3.57 -6.35 -17.35
C ASN A 618 -2.46 -7.41 -17.41
N SER A 619 -1.83 -7.65 -16.27
CA SER A 619 -0.80 -8.67 -16.07
C SER A 619 -1.03 -9.38 -14.73
N ASN A 620 -0.32 -10.47 -14.48
CA ASN A 620 -0.50 -11.31 -13.27
C ASN A 620 -1.95 -11.77 -13.11
N VAL A 621 -2.49 -12.35 -14.19
CA VAL A 621 -3.89 -12.76 -14.30
C VAL A 621 -4.04 -14.21 -14.74
N ILE A 622 -5.17 -14.78 -14.36
CA ILE A 622 -5.72 -15.99 -14.95
C ILE A 622 -6.83 -15.55 -15.91
N TYR A 623 -6.73 -16.03 -17.12
CA TYR A 623 -7.68 -15.71 -18.18
C TYR A 623 -8.34 -16.97 -18.71
N LYS A 624 -9.55 -16.78 -19.20
CA LYS A 624 -10.31 -17.80 -19.92
C LYS A 624 -10.52 -17.29 -21.34
N TYR A 625 -10.15 -18.09 -22.31
CA TYR A 625 -10.52 -17.93 -23.73
C TYR A 625 -11.68 -18.85 -24.05
N SER A 626 -12.62 -18.39 -24.84
CA SER A 626 -13.73 -19.21 -25.41
C SER A 626 -13.71 -19.08 -26.91
N CYS A 627 -13.67 -20.20 -27.63
CA CYS A 627 -13.67 -20.18 -29.08
C CYS A 627 -15.01 -19.65 -29.62
N PRO A 628 -15.05 -18.62 -30.49
CA PRO A 628 -16.29 -18.09 -31.02
C PRO A 628 -16.99 -19.07 -31.96
N GLY A 629 -16.26 -20.04 -32.54
CA GLY A 629 -16.86 -21.01 -33.47
C GLY A 629 -17.51 -22.21 -32.79
N CYS A 630 -16.94 -22.73 -31.72
CA CYS A 630 -17.44 -23.96 -31.08
C CYS A 630 -17.67 -23.85 -29.60
N GLY A 631 -17.36 -22.70 -28.93
CA GLY A 631 -17.51 -22.50 -27.51
C GLY A 631 -16.48 -23.20 -26.61
N GLU A 632 -15.55 -23.98 -27.17
CA GLU A 632 -14.52 -24.67 -26.41
C GLU A 632 -13.62 -23.69 -25.66
N LYS A 633 -13.25 -24.07 -24.42
CA LYS A 633 -12.57 -23.17 -23.50
C LYS A 633 -11.11 -23.56 -23.27
N TYR A 634 -10.29 -22.54 -23.05
CA TYR A 634 -8.92 -22.63 -22.57
C TYR A 634 -8.76 -21.75 -21.34
N VAL A 635 -8.09 -22.25 -20.31
CA VAL A 635 -7.70 -21.49 -19.12
C VAL A 635 -6.18 -21.41 -19.05
N GLY A 636 -5.64 -20.22 -18.82
CA GLY A 636 -4.20 -20.04 -18.67
C GLY A 636 -3.86 -18.87 -17.76
N LYS A 637 -2.61 -18.84 -17.31
CA LYS A 637 -2.05 -17.70 -16.58
C LYS A 637 -1.09 -16.91 -17.42
N THR A 638 -0.93 -15.64 -17.08
CA THR A 638 0.16 -14.82 -17.60
C THR A 638 0.67 -13.87 -16.52
N GLU A 639 2.00 -13.80 -16.36
CA GLU A 639 2.68 -12.75 -15.62
C GLU A 639 2.93 -11.53 -16.50
N ASN A 640 2.97 -11.74 -17.84
CA ASN A 640 3.07 -10.70 -18.84
C ASN A 640 1.69 -10.05 -19.10
N THR A 641 1.65 -9.01 -19.93
CA THR A 641 0.37 -8.39 -20.32
C THR A 641 -0.50 -9.36 -21.12
N VAL A 642 -1.81 -9.27 -20.97
CA VAL A 642 -2.78 -10.03 -21.78
C VAL A 642 -2.56 -9.73 -23.27
N PHE A 643 -2.20 -8.49 -23.62
CA PHE A 643 -1.83 -8.10 -24.99
C PHE A 643 -0.74 -9.00 -25.60
N ASN A 644 0.36 -9.18 -24.88
CA ASN A 644 1.47 -10.03 -25.35
C ASN A 644 1.09 -11.51 -25.33
N ARG A 645 0.33 -11.95 -24.32
CA ARG A 645 -0.08 -13.34 -24.20
C ARG A 645 -1.06 -13.75 -25.30
N THR A 646 -2.02 -12.90 -25.64
CA THR A 646 -2.97 -13.15 -26.73
C THR A 646 -2.25 -13.17 -28.09
N LYS A 647 -1.24 -12.32 -28.30
CA LYS A 647 -0.37 -12.39 -29.49
C LYS A 647 0.39 -13.71 -29.54
N GLN A 648 0.89 -14.23 -28.42
CA GLN A 648 1.53 -15.56 -28.39
C GLN A 648 0.55 -16.65 -28.78
N HIS A 649 -0.64 -16.67 -28.24
CA HIS A 649 -1.66 -17.67 -28.54
C HIS A 649 -2.17 -17.59 -29.96
N GLY A 650 -2.39 -16.38 -30.48
CA GLY A 650 -2.89 -16.19 -31.84
C GLY A 650 -1.84 -16.47 -32.94
N TRP A 651 -0.54 -16.21 -32.64
CA TRP A 651 0.45 -16.29 -33.71
C TRP A 651 1.84 -16.78 -33.32
N THR A 652 2.52 -16.12 -32.35
CA THR A 652 3.97 -16.32 -32.18
C THR A 652 4.35 -17.67 -31.56
N GLN A 653 3.45 -18.32 -30.82
CA GLN A 653 3.67 -19.62 -30.20
C GLN A 653 2.98 -20.72 -31.04
N LYS A 654 3.73 -21.41 -31.88
CA LYS A 654 3.20 -22.44 -32.84
C LYS A 654 2.54 -23.63 -32.14
N ASP A 655 3.03 -24.01 -30.96
CA ASP A 655 2.54 -25.13 -30.14
C ASP A 655 1.41 -24.74 -29.15
N SER A 656 0.94 -23.49 -29.20
CA SER A 656 -0.21 -23.05 -28.39
C SER A 656 -1.46 -23.85 -28.68
N ALA A 657 -2.15 -24.32 -27.63
CA ALA A 657 -3.39 -25.07 -27.77
C ALA A 657 -4.47 -24.29 -28.54
N ILE A 658 -4.60 -22.98 -28.29
CA ILE A 658 -5.54 -22.12 -29.02
C ILE A 658 -5.18 -22.03 -30.48
N ARG A 659 -3.89 -21.86 -30.82
CA ARG A 659 -3.46 -21.79 -32.22
C ARG A 659 -3.65 -23.13 -32.97
N LYS A 660 -3.36 -24.26 -32.29
CA LYS A 660 -3.64 -25.58 -32.84
C LYS A 660 -5.14 -25.78 -33.09
N HIS A 661 -5.96 -25.30 -32.14
CA HIS A 661 -7.41 -25.39 -32.25
C HIS A 661 -7.96 -24.62 -33.45
N PHE A 662 -7.43 -23.46 -33.81
CA PHE A 662 -7.84 -22.72 -35.02
C PHE A 662 -7.67 -23.55 -36.29
N ASN A 663 -6.66 -24.41 -36.34
CA ASN A 663 -6.41 -25.25 -37.53
C ASN A 663 -7.40 -26.45 -37.64
N THR A 664 -7.98 -26.88 -36.51
CA THR A 664 -8.85 -28.09 -36.46
C THR A 664 -10.32 -27.76 -36.23
N CYS A 665 -10.66 -26.57 -35.74
CA CYS A 665 -12.04 -26.20 -35.42
C CYS A 665 -12.84 -25.82 -36.65
N GLN A 666 -13.84 -26.63 -36.99
CA GLN A 666 -14.70 -26.36 -38.17
C GLN A 666 -15.50 -25.07 -37.98
N GLY A 667 -16.14 -24.85 -36.80
CA GLY A 667 -16.90 -23.64 -36.55
C GLY A 667 -16.05 -22.35 -36.64
N TRP A 668 -14.75 -22.43 -36.27
CA TRP A 668 -13.83 -21.31 -36.50
C TRP A 668 -13.58 -21.08 -38.00
N LYS A 669 -13.36 -22.15 -38.77
CA LYS A 669 -13.15 -22.08 -40.21
C LYS A 669 -14.40 -21.54 -40.93
N ASP A 670 -15.59 -21.91 -40.48
CA ASP A 670 -16.85 -21.44 -41.09
C ASP A 670 -17.03 -19.93 -40.88
N ILE A 671 -16.78 -19.43 -39.66
CA ILE A 671 -16.82 -17.99 -39.37
C ILE A 671 -15.77 -17.22 -40.19
N THR A 672 -14.57 -17.77 -40.36
CA THR A 672 -13.48 -17.12 -41.10
C THR A 672 -13.61 -17.35 -42.60
N GLY A 673 -14.21 -18.45 -43.04
CA GLY A 673 -14.50 -18.74 -44.44
C GLY A 673 -15.55 -17.82 -45.05
N LEU A 674 -16.50 -17.31 -44.23
CA LEU A 674 -17.44 -16.26 -44.62
C LEU A 674 -16.72 -14.92 -44.90
N LEU A 675 -15.46 -14.77 -44.45
CA LEU A 675 -14.61 -13.61 -44.63
C LEU A 675 -13.54 -13.83 -45.71
N GLN A 676 -13.79 -14.65 -46.73
CA GLN A 676 -12.85 -15.08 -47.80
C GLN A 676 -12.20 -13.95 -48.63
N ILE A 677 -11.88 -12.83 -48.05
CA ILE A 677 -11.24 -11.67 -48.68
C ILE A 677 -9.77 -11.49 -48.25
N PHE A 678 -9.17 -12.48 -47.55
CA PHE A 678 -7.83 -12.30 -47.00
C PHE A 678 -6.74 -12.96 -47.85
N ASP A 679 -6.03 -12.14 -48.64
CA ASP A 679 -4.96 -12.56 -49.52
C ASP A 679 -3.57 -12.68 -48.88
N SER A 680 -3.41 -12.41 -47.58
CA SER A 680 -2.09 -12.39 -46.94
C SER A 680 -2.00 -13.13 -45.59
N ASP A 681 -0.82 -13.70 -45.29
CA ASP A 681 -0.48 -14.25 -43.96
C ASP A 681 -0.57 -13.22 -42.87
N VAL A 682 -0.46 -11.91 -43.16
CA VAL A 682 -0.57 -10.79 -42.23
C VAL A 682 -2.02 -10.64 -41.75
N ASP A 683 -2.98 -10.74 -42.67
CA ASP A 683 -4.41 -10.62 -42.33
C ASP A 683 -4.88 -11.80 -41.50
N LYS A 684 -4.45 -13.01 -41.86
CA LYS A 684 -4.71 -14.22 -41.05
C LYS A 684 -4.13 -14.11 -39.67
N MET A 685 -2.90 -13.60 -39.56
CA MET A 685 -2.28 -13.31 -38.23
C MET A 685 -3.11 -12.34 -37.39
N GLN A 686 -3.51 -11.23 -37.99
CA GLN A 686 -4.27 -10.21 -37.29
C GLN A 686 -5.64 -10.73 -36.86
N LEU A 687 -6.32 -11.48 -37.71
CA LEU A 687 -7.60 -12.10 -37.39
C LEU A 687 -7.52 -13.06 -36.21
N GLN A 688 -6.52 -13.96 -36.21
CA GLN A 688 -6.30 -14.90 -35.11
C GLN A 688 -5.99 -14.16 -33.79
N ILE A 689 -5.13 -13.16 -33.82
CA ILE A 689 -4.78 -12.37 -32.64
C ILE A 689 -6.01 -11.62 -32.11
N ASN A 690 -6.79 -10.97 -32.98
CA ASN A 690 -7.99 -10.24 -32.60
C ASN A 690 -9.05 -11.17 -32.00
N SER A 691 -9.28 -12.33 -32.62
CA SER A 691 -10.20 -13.34 -32.10
C SER A 691 -9.81 -13.79 -30.69
N VAL A 692 -8.53 -14.02 -30.42
CA VAL A 692 -8.10 -14.35 -29.04
C VAL A 692 -8.35 -13.20 -28.07
N ARG A 693 -8.09 -11.95 -28.48
CA ARG A 693 -8.28 -10.76 -27.65
C ARG A 693 -9.74 -10.52 -27.26
N GLU A 694 -10.63 -10.57 -28.24
CA GLU A 694 -12.05 -10.31 -28.08
C GLU A 694 -12.76 -11.38 -27.26
N ASN A 695 -12.30 -12.62 -27.34
CA ASN A 695 -12.88 -13.77 -26.66
C ASN A 695 -12.12 -14.20 -25.41
N THR A 696 -11.27 -13.32 -24.86
CA THR A 696 -10.53 -13.53 -23.61
C THR A 696 -11.13 -12.71 -22.48
N GLU A 697 -11.43 -13.34 -21.37
CA GLU A 697 -11.83 -12.69 -20.13
C GLU A 697 -10.86 -12.99 -18.97
N ILE A 698 -10.69 -12.05 -18.05
CA ILE A 698 -9.90 -12.24 -16.84
C ILE A 698 -10.80 -12.79 -15.74
N ILE A 699 -10.47 -13.99 -15.25
CA ILE A 699 -11.22 -14.64 -14.20
C ILE A 699 -10.64 -14.44 -12.79
N ARG A 700 -9.29 -14.31 -12.67
CA ARG A 700 -8.62 -14.10 -11.37
C ARG A 700 -7.37 -13.24 -11.51
N ARG A 701 -6.87 -12.71 -10.36
CA ARG A 701 -5.66 -11.89 -10.29
C ARG A 701 -4.88 -12.21 -9.03
N SER A 702 -3.56 -12.31 -9.13
CA SER A 702 -2.68 -12.41 -7.96
C SER A 702 -1.31 -11.80 -8.25
N ASN A 703 -0.82 -10.98 -7.32
CA ASN A 703 0.54 -10.43 -7.42
C ASN A 703 1.63 -11.44 -7.00
N ASN A 704 1.25 -12.57 -6.41
CA ASN A 704 2.15 -13.65 -6.05
C ASN A 704 2.12 -14.70 -7.17
N TRP A 705 3.27 -14.92 -7.84
CA TRP A 705 3.40 -15.85 -8.96
C TRP A 705 3.04 -17.30 -8.60
N LEU A 706 3.38 -17.71 -7.37
CA LEU A 706 3.12 -19.06 -6.89
C LEU A 706 1.61 -19.26 -6.62
N THR A 707 0.99 -18.31 -5.93
CA THR A 707 -0.47 -18.31 -5.73
C THR A 707 -1.20 -18.28 -7.07
N LEU A 708 -0.73 -17.47 -8.03
CA LEU A 708 -1.30 -17.40 -9.38
C LEU A 708 -1.21 -18.77 -10.10
N ALA A 709 -0.11 -19.50 -9.93
CA ALA A 709 0.06 -20.82 -10.54
C ALA A 709 -0.93 -21.86 -9.96
N PHE A 710 -1.18 -21.84 -8.66
CA PHE A 710 -2.16 -22.73 -8.05
C PHE A 710 -3.61 -22.31 -8.33
N GLN A 711 -3.88 -21.01 -8.44
CA GLN A 711 -5.19 -20.52 -8.89
C GLN A 711 -5.51 -20.94 -10.32
N GLU A 712 -4.49 -21.01 -11.24
CA GLU A 712 -4.65 -21.57 -12.57
C GLU A 712 -5.05 -23.06 -12.52
N ALA A 713 -4.34 -23.86 -11.72
CA ALA A 713 -4.62 -25.28 -11.56
C ALA A 713 -6.03 -25.52 -10.98
N LEU A 714 -6.44 -24.73 -9.96
CA LEU A 714 -7.80 -24.80 -9.40
C LEU A 714 -8.86 -24.40 -10.44
N ALA A 715 -8.62 -23.34 -11.22
CA ALA A 715 -9.54 -22.90 -12.28
C ALA A 715 -9.68 -23.95 -13.38
N ILE A 716 -8.60 -24.65 -13.76
CA ILE A 716 -8.63 -25.75 -14.73
C ILE A 716 -9.44 -26.93 -14.16
N LYS A 717 -9.23 -27.26 -12.88
CA LYS A 717 -9.99 -28.33 -12.21
C LYS A 717 -11.50 -28.01 -12.11
N GLU A 718 -11.83 -26.77 -11.83
CA GLU A 718 -13.22 -26.28 -11.72
C GLU A 718 -13.94 -26.21 -13.07
N LEU A 719 -13.31 -25.60 -14.08
CA LEU A 719 -13.91 -25.29 -15.36
C LEU A 719 -13.78 -26.43 -16.39
N LYS A 720 -12.87 -27.39 -16.16
CA LYS A 720 -12.59 -28.55 -17.02
C LYS A 720 -12.48 -28.17 -18.52
N PRO A 721 -11.64 -27.19 -18.88
CA PRO A 721 -11.58 -26.67 -20.23
C PRO A 721 -10.95 -27.70 -21.20
N LYS A 722 -11.63 -28.05 -22.29
CA LYS A 722 -11.17 -29.08 -23.22
C LYS A 722 -9.84 -28.74 -23.89
N LEU A 723 -9.58 -27.48 -24.18
CA LEU A 723 -8.32 -27.06 -24.83
C LEU A 723 -7.09 -27.14 -23.89
N ASN A 724 -7.27 -27.45 -22.62
CA ASN A 724 -6.18 -27.71 -21.67
C ASN A 724 -5.79 -29.20 -21.58
N HIS A 725 -6.51 -30.11 -22.22
CA HIS A 725 -6.19 -31.52 -22.15
C HIS A 725 -4.77 -31.83 -22.68
N GLY A 726 -4.01 -32.62 -21.93
CA GLY A 726 -2.65 -33.02 -22.28
C GLY A 726 -1.57 -31.95 -22.05
N LEU A 727 -1.88 -30.79 -21.47
CA LEU A 727 -0.89 -29.77 -21.17
C LEU A 727 -0.18 -30.04 -19.84
N LYS A 728 1.13 -30.28 -19.89
CA LYS A 728 2.02 -30.45 -18.70
C LYS A 728 2.36 -29.10 -18.03
N SER A 729 1.72 -27.99 -18.38
CA SER A 729 2.18 -26.65 -18.03
C SER A 729 1.62 -26.09 -16.70
N CYS A 730 0.62 -26.71 -16.10
CA CYS A 730 0.10 -26.25 -14.80
C CYS A 730 0.77 -26.93 -13.61
N LYS A 731 0.81 -26.23 -12.46
CA LYS A 731 1.28 -26.82 -11.21
C LYS A 731 0.30 -27.90 -10.77
N GLU A 732 0.83 -29.06 -10.39
CA GLU A 732 0.01 -30.11 -9.78
C GLU A 732 -0.48 -29.69 -8.40
N LEU A 733 -1.74 -29.96 -8.11
CA LEU A 733 -2.32 -29.77 -6.79
C LEU A 733 -1.90 -30.96 -5.92
N SER A 734 -1.27 -30.68 -4.78
CA SER A 734 -0.81 -31.70 -3.85
C SER A 734 -1.74 -31.87 -2.65
N LEU A 735 -2.52 -30.82 -2.33
CA LEU A 735 -3.46 -30.82 -1.22
C LEU A 735 -4.90 -31.07 -1.66
N PHE A 736 -5.31 -30.56 -2.79
CA PHE A 736 -6.72 -30.53 -3.27
C PHE A 736 -6.85 -31.11 -4.70
#